data_5e9551b3461339304267382a89dfebf0
#
_entry.id   5e9551b3461339304267382a89dfebf0
#
_cell.length_a   1.000
_cell.length_b   1.000
_cell.length_c   1.000
_cell.angle_alpha   90.00
_cell.angle_beta   90.00
_cell.angle_gamma   90.00
#
_symmetry.space_group_name_H-M   'P 1'
#
loop_
_entity.id
_entity.type
_entity.pdbx_description
1 polymer ?
#
loop_
_entity_poly.entity_id
_entity_poly.type
_entity_poly.pdbx_seq_one_letter_code
_entity_poly.pdbx_strand_id
1 'polypeptide(L)'
;METLVKKRDGRIVDFNENLICAAVNKCVKNTDPNVKINMEPVLKAIRSKITGDIITVEQIQDIVESELMKQSSEIAKSYILYRNKRNVARDFTGNLTQTLKGMMTSAAKDMNLMRENANINADVSMGVMLRIGSEASKDFSLKYLIKPEYAELYKDGDIHIHDLDFYPICFNCCQIPLGKMLRHGFNTGHGHVNQPHSIITAAALACIVLQSNQNEMFGGQSFPCWEYDLAPYVAKTFAKKFTDFICDQLEDTGDDSWVRSQMPLEKFDDIYNKHQTILSTEAKADIRKMLKGTDLYSKFHSDYFINKAFERATFYTERDVSKAMKAVIHNLNTMQSRCLPADEKILIKDGYKNINKLKVNDYVLSFNVNTQKYEYKKVKRVLDNGEKELLLLVLENGQRLRCTPDHKLYTSEGYVEAQFAKDVLTKDGFSSVVFRNEDTIEEVYDIEVEDNHNFCVKDKNSDNFAVVHNCGAQVPFSCLNYGTGTRPEERMIIKHLLLETEKGLGGGETPIFPVQIFKLKDGVNTKAGDPNFDLFELACRVSAKRLFPNFSFIDSPYNLQYYKPGHPETEVAIMGCRTRTIGNVYDPTNEVCPGRGNLFFTTINLPRLGIEAKHDVKKFFEMFDKRIDQCFAQCLDRLEIISRRHAYNYPFLMGEHVWTGSEKLKSTDEIREVIKQGSMALGFIGLAECLVALTGKHHGESEESRQLGLKIIRHLRKRCDEECTKTGLTWACFATPAEGLSGRFVKIDAKRYGIIPGVTDRKYYTNSFHVPVYYDIRMVDKIRIEAPYHEICNGGSISYIELDGDPAKNVKAFERIVLFAKENNMCYFSINHAVDRCPICGYTGVIGDECPKCGFREGEGVSEETLIERGIPIPECCC
;
A
#
# COMPACT_ATOMS: atom_id res chain seq x y z
N MET A 1 -33.35 42.60 -11.26
CA MET A 1 -32.28 41.63 -11.02
C MET A 1 -32.77 40.28 -11.52
N GLU A 2 -32.06 39.67 -12.43
CA GLU A 2 -32.39 38.34 -12.93
C GLU A 2 -32.11 37.35 -11.81
N THR A 3 -33.11 36.62 -11.40
CA THR A 3 -32.99 35.63 -10.33
C THR A 3 -32.33 34.36 -10.88
N LEU A 4 -31.25 33.95 -10.29
CA LEU A 4 -30.51 32.75 -10.69
C LEU A 4 -30.90 31.54 -9.82
N VAL A 5 -30.96 30.36 -10.45
CA VAL A 5 -31.32 29.10 -9.82
C VAL A 5 -30.11 28.18 -9.83
N LYS A 6 -29.64 27.76 -8.67
CA LYS A 6 -28.61 26.70 -8.54
C LYS A 6 -29.30 25.35 -8.74
N LYS A 7 -28.98 24.70 -9.87
CA LYS A 7 -29.42 23.31 -10.15
C LYS A 7 -28.69 22.33 -9.22
N ARG A 8 -29.22 21.09 -9.09
CA ARG A 8 -28.64 20.02 -8.28
C ARG A 8 -27.25 19.56 -8.74
N ASP A 9 -26.95 19.76 -10.03
CA ASP A 9 -25.63 19.48 -10.62
C ASP A 9 -24.64 20.65 -10.48
N GLY A 10 -24.99 21.65 -9.67
CA GLY A 10 -24.18 22.85 -9.40
C GLY A 10 -24.27 23.96 -10.46
N ARG A 11 -24.87 23.72 -11.63
CA ARG A 11 -25.05 24.77 -12.66
C ARG A 11 -26.00 25.86 -12.16
N ILE A 12 -25.65 27.09 -12.48
CA ILE A 12 -26.49 28.26 -12.24
C ILE A 12 -27.19 28.62 -13.56
N VAL A 13 -28.50 28.73 -13.50
CA VAL A 13 -29.34 29.04 -14.67
C VAL A 13 -30.38 30.07 -14.28
N ASP A 14 -30.98 30.74 -15.31
CA ASP A 14 -32.05 31.69 -15.07
C ASP A 14 -33.31 31.03 -14.49
N PHE A 15 -33.99 31.74 -13.62
CA PHE A 15 -35.26 31.30 -13.02
C PHE A 15 -36.36 31.26 -14.10
N ASN A 16 -37.02 30.10 -14.24
CA ASN A 16 -38.07 29.90 -15.22
C ASN A 16 -39.35 29.37 -14.54
N GLU A 17 -40.33 30.25 -14.39
CA GLU A 17 -41.61 29.96 -13.75
C GLU A 17 -42.46 28.93 -14.52
N ASN A 18 -42.30 28.84 -15.83
CA ASN A 18 -43.05 27.90 -16.68
C ASN A 18 -42.76 26.45 -16.33
N LEU A 19 -41.55 26.15 -15.84
CA LEU A 19 -41.18 24.79 -15.41
C LEU A 19 -41.91 24.37 -14.15
N ILE A 20 -42.20 25.32 -13.25
CA ILE A 20 -42.95 25.09 -12.00
C ILE A 20 -44.41 24.86 -12.33
N CYS A 21 -44.99 25.76 -13.17
CA CYS A 21 -46.39 25.66 -13.63
C CYS A 21 -46.62 24.33 -14.35
N ALA A 22 -45.72 23.93 -15.22
CA ALA A 22 -45.82 22.66 -15.94
C ALA A 22 -45.77 21.43 -15.01
N ALA A 23 -44.95 21.44 -13.99
CA ALA A 23 -44.85 20.37 -12.98
C ALA A 23 -46.14 20.26 -12.13
N VAL A 24 -46.68 21.39 -11.66
CA VAL A 24 -47.90 21.43 -10.87
C VAL A 24 -49.09 20.99 -11.74
N ASN A 25 -49.24 21.53 -12.95
CA ASN A 25 -50.32 21.17 -13.89
C ASN A 25 -50.34 19.69 -14.24
N LYS A 26 -49.14 19.06 -14.34
CA LYS A 26 -49.02 17.60 -14.52
C LYS A 26 -49.54 16.82 -13.31
N CYS A 27 -49.31 17.28 -12.10
CA CYS A 27 -49.87 16.69 -10.89
C CYS A 27 -51.38 16.84 -10.80
N VAL A 28 -51.93 18.01 -11.15
CA VAL A 28 -53.37 18.25 -11.23
C VAL A 28 -54.04 17.29 -12.20
N LYS A 29 -53.53 17.19 -13.43
CA LYS A 29 -54.06 16.24 -14.45
C LYS A 29 -54.05 14.79 -14.02
N ASN A 30 -53.08 14.39 -13.24
CA ASN A 30 -52.93 13.01 -12.80
C ASN A 30 -53.69 12.67 -11.49
N THR A 31 -54.23 13.68 -10.79
CA THR A 31 -54.92 13.49 -9.51
C THR A 31 -56.42 13.78 -9.68
N ASP A 32 -56.78 15.00 -9.99
CA ASP A 32 -58.13 15.45 -10.29
C ASP A 32 -58.10 16.63 -11.29
N PRO A 33 -58.49 16.39 -12.57
CA PRO A 33 -58.45 17.42 -13.60
C PRO A 33 -59.43 18.59 -13.33
N ASN A 34 -60.41 18.43 -12.44
CA ASN A 34 -61.39 19.47 -12.13
C ASN A 34 -60.90 20.47 -11.09
N VAL A 35 -59.88 20.16 -10.35
CA VAL A 35 -59.25 21.05 -9.37
C VAL A 35 -58.44 22.13 -10.09
N LYS A 36 -58.78 23.39 -9.80
CA LYS A 36 -58.03 24.57 -10.31
C LYS A 36 -57.06 25.05 -9.21
N ILE A 37 -55.76 24.96 -9.48
CA ILE A 37 -54.72 25.54 -8.60
C ILE A 37 -54.43 26.95 -9.11
N ASN A 38 -54.47 27.92 -8.20
CA ASN A 38 -53.99 29.28 -8.52
C ASN A 38 -52.48 29.32 -8.35
N MET A 39 -51.73 29.52 -9.42
CA MET A 39 -50.29 29.60 -9.41
C MET A 39 -49.71 30.92 -8.91
N GLU A 40 -50.51 32.01 -8.90
CA GLU A 40 -50.01 33.32 -8.49
C GLU A 40 -49.53 33.41 -7.05
N PRO A 41 -50.22 32.82 -6.01
CA PRO A 41 -49.70 32.77 -4.67
C PRO A 41 -48.38 31.97 -4.57
N VAL A 42 -48.25 30.86 -5.33
CA VAL A 42 -47.07 30.02 -5.36
C VAL A 42 -45.87 30.79 -5.88
N LEU A 43 -46.05 31.45 -7.05
CA LEU A 43 -45.00 32.25 -7.68
C LEU A 43 -44.62 33.47 -6.83
N LYS A 44 -45.62 34.14 -6.23
CA LYS A 44 -45.38 35.25 -5.30
C LYS A 44 -44.59 34.83 -4.07
N ALA A 45 -44.91 33.68 -3.49
CA ALA A 45 -44.16 33.12 -2.33
C ALA A 45 -42.71 32.78 -2.71
N ILE A 46 -42.46 32.27 -3.91
CA ILE A 46 -41.12 32.02 -4.40
C ILE A 46 -40.35 33.35 -4.57
N ARG A 47 -40.96 34.32 -5.26
CA ARG A 47 -40.35 35.65 -5.47
C ARG A 47 -40.06 36.38 -4.15
N SER A 48 -40.95 36.26 -3.13
CA SER A 48 -40.76 36.90 -1.83
C SER A 48 -39.66 36.27 -0.97
N LYS A 49 -39.36 35.01 -1.17
CA LYS A 49 -38.26 34.29 -0.43
C LYS A 49 -36.90 34.36 -1.09
N ILE A 50 -36.84 34.96 -2.26
CA ILE A 50 -35.59 35.28 -2.94
C ILE A 50 -34.96 36.48 -2.24
N THR A 51 -34.19 36.24 -1.21
CA THR A 51 -33.48 37.29 -0.43
C THR A 51 -32.02 37.48 -0.85
N GLY A 52 -31.61 36.86 -1.99
CA GLY A 52 -30.29 36.97 -2.58
C GLY A 52 -30.30 36.61 -4.05
N ASP A 53 -29.17 36.73 -4.74
CA ASP A 53 -29.05 36.53 -6.18
C ASP A 53 -29.29 35.09 -6.66
N ILE A 54 -29.24 34.08 -5.76
CA ILE A 54 -29.30 32.66 -6.12
C ILE A 54 -30.24 31.89 -5.16
N ILE A 55 -31.21 31.12 -5.74
CA ILE A 55 -32.08 30.19 -5.01
C ILE A 55 -31.83 28.75 -5.50
N THR A 56 -31.96 27.74 -4.60
CA THR A 56 -31.80 26.33 -4.98
C THR A 56 -33.11 25.72 -5.48
N VAL A 57 -33.03 24.69 -6.34
CA VAL A 57 -34.21 23.93 -6.79
C VAL A 57 -34.98 23.33 -5.61
N GLU A 58 -34.29 22.88 -4.56
CA GLU A 58 -34.92 22.31 -3.35
C GLU A 58 -35.76 23.37 -2.62
N GLN A 59 -35.21 24.55 -2.37
CA GLN A 59 -35.96 25.66 -1.75
C GLN A 59 -37.19 26.04 -2.55
N ILE A 60 -37.10 26.07 -3.91
CA ILE A 60 -38.24 26.30 -4.75
C ILE A 60 -39.31 25.23 -4.54
N GLN A 61 -38.90 23.94 -4.52
CA GLN A 61 -39.83 22.83 -4.36
C GLN A 61 -40.53 22.83 -2.99
N ASP A 62 -39.80 23.13 -1.92
CA ASP A 62 -40.35 23.26 -0.55
C ASP A 62 -41.41 24.39 -0.45
N ILE A 63 -41.17 25.51 -1.14
CA ILE A 63 -42.13 26.58 -1.22
C ILE A 63 -43.39 26.14 -2.01
N VAL A 64 -43.19 25.46 -3.16
CA VAL A 64 -44.31 24.95 -3.97
C VAL A 64 -45.16 23.98 -3.15
N GLU A 65 -44.55 23.03 -2.44
CA GLU A 65 -45.27 22.09 -1.57
C GLU A 65 -46.06 22.77 -0.48
N SER A 66 -45.45 23.74 0.20
CA SER A 66 -46.11 24.54 1.26
C SER A 66 -47.31 25.32 0.75
N GLU A 67 -47.22 25.93 -0.42
CA GLU A 67 -48.31 26.72 -0.99
C GLU A 67 -49.41 25.84 -1.62
N LEU A 68 -49.07 24.70 -2.18
CA LEU A 68 -50.03 23.69 -2.63
C LEU A 68 -50.84 23.09 -1.48
N MET A 69 -50.21 22.84 -0.34
CA MET A 69 -50.87 22.34 0.88
C MET A 69 -51.99 23.29 1.35
N LYS A 70 -51.80 24.61 1.18
CA LYS A 70 -52.79 25.60 1.53
C LYS A 70 -54.00 25.60 0.58
N GLN A 71 -53.84 25.16 -0.68
CA GLN A 71 -54.87 25.20 -1.69
C GLN A 71 -55.57 23.83 -1.83
N SER A 72 -54.85 22.75 -1.88
CA SER A 72 -55.33 21.36 -1.98
C SER A 72 -54.34 20.39 -1.43
N SER A 73 -54.70 19.72 -0.34
CA SER A 73 -53.84 18.68 0.29
C SER A 73 -53.64 17.46 -0.64
N GLU A 74 -54.60 17.13 -1.50
CA GLU A 74 -54.52 16.02 -2.42
C GLU A 74 -53.51 16.29 -3.54
N ILE A 75 -53.57 17.51 -4.15
CA ILE A 75 -52.64 17.93 -5.17
C ILE A 75 -51.24 18.08 -4.56
N ALA A 76 -51.09 18.63 -3.37
CA ALA A 76 -49.81 18.73 -2.67
C ALA A 76 -49.22 17.32 -2.40
N LYS A 77 -50.02 16.38 -1.90
CA LYS A 77 -49.60 14.98 -1.75
C LYS A 77 -49.13 14.35 -3.07
N SER A 78 -49.89 14.57 -4.12
CA SER A 78 -49.51 14.10 -5.48
C SER A 78 -48.19 14.72 -5.95
N TYR A 79 -47.97 16.00 -5.70
CA TYR A 79 -46.74 16.68 -6.04
C TYR A 79 -45.55 16.16 -5.25
N ILE A 80 -45.71 15.93 -3.93
CA ILE A 80 -44.70 15.34 -3.05
C ILE A 80 -44.32 13.92 -3.51
N LEU A 81 -45.34 13.06 -3.83
CA LEU A 81 -45.13 11.73 -4.37
C LEU A 81 -44.44 11.74 -5.73
N TYR A 82 -44.83 12.67 -6.63
CA TYR A 82 -44.19 12.86 -7.93
C TYR A 82 -42.70 13.30 -7.76
N ARG A 83 -42.44 14.27 -6.86
CA ARG A 83 -41.06 14.67 -6.49
C ARG A 83 -40.26 13.47 -5.99
N ASN A 84 -40.83 12.69 -5.05
CA ASN A 84 -40.19 11.51 -4.49
C ASN A 84 -39.90 10.43 -5.56
N LYS A 85 -40.89 10.11 -6.42
CA LYS A 85 -40.66 9.19 -7.55
C LYS A 85 -39.57 9.67 -8.50
N ARG A 86 -39.49 10.97 -8.75
CA ARG A 86 -38.42 11.54 -9.58
C ARG A 86 -37.06 11.57 -8.88
N ASN A 87 -37.03 11.70 -7.57
CA ASN A 87 -35.81 11.60 -6.78
C ASN A 87 -35.32 10.15 -6.79
N VAL A 88 -36.19 9.18 -6.51
CA VAL A 88 -35.88 7.74 -6.59
C VAL A 88 -35.44 7.34 -8.03
N ALA A 89 -36.14 7.80 -9.07
CA ALA A 89 -35.73 7.53 -10.45
C ALA A 89 -34.38 8.15 -10.81
N ARG A 90 -34.04 9.30 -10.25
CA ARG A 90 -32.72 9.93 -10.40
C ARG A 90 -31.65 9.25 -9.59
N ASP A 91 -31.98 8.74 -8.39
CA ASP A 91 -31.06 7.94 -7.60
C ASP A 91 -30.79 6.59 -8.30
N PHE A 92 -31.78 6.00 -8.98
CA PHE A 92 -31.60 4.82 -9.84
C PHE A 92 -30.86 5.10 -11.17
N THR A 93 -30.96 6.30 -11.73
CA THR A 93 -30.18 6.77 -12.90
C THR A 93 -29.00 7.63 -12.48
N GLY A 94 -28.73 7.73 -11.18
CA GLY A 94 -27.77 8.60 -10.56
C GLY A 94 -26.33 8.20 -10.84
N ASN A 95 -25.40 9.05 -10.42
CA ASN A 95 -23.95 8.90 -10.61
C ASN A 95 -23.45 7.50 -10.31
N LEU A 96 -23.92 6.85 -9.23
CA LEU A 96 -23.48 5.51 -8.85
C LEU A 96 -23.80 4.48 -9.95
N THR A 97 -25.06 4.42 -10.42
CA THR A 97 -25.44 3.45 -11.46
C THR A 97 -24.69 3.67 -12.77
N GLN A 98 -24.48 4.93 -13.18
CA GLN A 98 -23.70 5.25 -14.39
C GLN A 98 -22.22 4.89 -14.19
N THR A 99 -21.65 5.17 -13.01
CA THR A 99 -20.29 4.82 -12.64
C THR A 99 -20.10 3.30 -12.66
N LEU A 100 -21.00 2.55 -12.01
CA LEU A 100 -20.95 1.07 -12.01
C LEU A 100 -21.09 0.49 -13.42
N LYS A 101 -22.00 1.03 -14.24
CA LYS A 101 -22.15 0.63 -15.66
C LYS A 101 -20.86 0.91 -16.46
N GLY A 102 -20.25 2.07 -16.28
CA GLY A 102 -18.99 2.42 -16.90
C GLY A 102 -17.87 1.45 -16.50
N MET A 103 -17.80 1.07 -15.22
CA MET A 103 -16.83 0.11 -14.71
C MET A 103 -16.94 -1.29 -15.29
N MET A 104 -18.16 -1.71 -15.67
CA MET A 104 -18.40 -3.01 -16.30
C MET A 104 -18.07 -3.03 -17.80
N THR A 105 -18.00 -1.84 -18.45
CA THR A 105 -17.90 -1.73 -19.90
C THR A 105 -16.64 -1.05 -20.42
N SER A 106 -15.84 -0.44 -19.53
CA SER A 106 -14.64 0.32 -19.91
C SER A 106 -13.42 -0.16 -19.13
N ALA A 107 -12.25 -0.18 -19.79
CA ALA A 107 -10.99 -0.47 -19.13
C ALA A 107 -10.65 0.58 -18.06
N ALA A 108 -9.99 0.16 -16.97
CA ALA A 108 -9.62 1.05 -15.86
C ALA A 108 -8.74 2.22 -16.30
N LYS A 109 -7.87 2.01 -17.30
CA LYS A 109 -7.03 3.07 -17.89
C LYS A 109 -7.81 4.25 -18.48
N ASP A 110 -9.06 4.02 -18.92
CA ASP A 110 -9.91 5.02 -19.55
C ASP A 110 -10.73 5.81 -18.51
N MET A 111 -10.68 5.41 -17.23
CA MET A 111 -11.37 6.04 -16.12
C MET A 111 -10.38 6.70 -15.16
N ASN A 112 -10.14 8.00 -15.31
CA ASN A 112 -9.15 8.80 -14.54
C ASN A 112 -9.26 8.72 -13.00
N LEU A 113 -10.34 8.17 -12.45
CA LEU A 113 -10.59 8.07 -11.01
C LEU A 113 -10.05 6.77 -10.37
N MET A 114 -9.49 5.84 -11.15
CA MET A 114 -9.29 4.46 -10.72
C MET A 114 -7.83 4.01 -10.64
N ARG A 115 -6.87 4.92 -10.83
CA ARG A 115 -5.43 4.62 -10.73
C ARG A 115 -4.84 4.90 -9.35
N GLU A 116 -5.68 5.02 -8.33
CA GLU A 116 -5.23 5.48 -7.00
C GLU A 116 -4.36 4.47 -6.24
N ASN A 117 -4.32 3.18 -6.64
CA ASN A 117 -3.53 2.17 -5.94
C ASN A 117 -2.76 1.26 -6.89
N ALA A 118 -1.44 1.33 -6.82
CA ALA A 118 -0.52 0.46 -7.57
C ALA A 118 -0.60 -1.04 -7.16
N ASN A 119 -1.29 -1.35 -6.07
CA ASN A 119 -1.38 -2.68 -5.49
C ASN A 119 -2.56 -3.53 -5.99
N ILE A 120 -3.43 -2.99 -6.87
CA ILE A 120 -4.58 -3.72 -7.42
C ILE A 120 -4.59 -3.61 -8.94
N ASN A 121 -4.76 -4.74 -9.64
CA ASN A 121 -5.15 -4.70 -11.05
C ASN A 121 -6.67 -4.50 -11.14
N ALA A 122 -7.07 -3.29 -11.50
CA ALA A 122 -8.46 -2.86 -11.52
C ALA A 122 -9.31 -3.50 -12.64
N ASP A 123 -8.71 -4.15 -13.64
CA ASP A 123 -9.39 -4.75 -14.78
C ASP A 123 -9.72 -6.23 -14.60
N VAL A 124 -9.11 -6.90 -13.60
CA VAL A 124 -9.47 -8.29 -13.27
C VAL A 124 -10.79 -8.35 -12.49
N SER A 125 -11.49 -9.47 -12.53
CA SER A 125 -12.82 -9.65 -11.91
C SER A 125 -12.85 -9.23 -10.44
N MET A 126 -11.86 -9.63 -9.65
CA MET A 126 -11.75 -9.21 -8.24
C MET A 126 -11.48 -7.71 -8.11
N GLY A 127 -10.65 -7.13 -8.98
CA GLY A 127 -10.42 -5.70 -9.05
C GLY A 127 -11.70 -4.93 -9.39
N VAL A 128 -12.50 -5.41 -10.34
CA VAL A 128 -13.82 -4.82 -10.67
C VAL A 128 -14.77 -4.91 -9.47
N MET A 129 -14.83 -6.05 -8.76
CA MET A 129 -15.66 -6.18 -7.55
C MET A 129 -15.23 -5.24 -6.43
N LEU A 130 -13.93 -5.11 -6.19
CA LEU A 130 -13.41 -4.15 -5.21
C LEU A 130 -13.76 -2.72 -5.59
N ARG A 131 -13.67 -2.36 -6.88
CA ARG A 131 -14.09 -1.04 -7.39
C ARG A 131 -15.58 -0.78 -7.17
N ILE A 132 -16.44 -1.75 -7.47
CA ILE A 132 -17.89 -1.66 -7.21
C ILE A 132 -18.15 -1.46 -5.72
N GLY A 133 -17.50 -2.24 -4.86
CA GLY A 133 -17.59 -2.13 -3.41
C GLY A 133 -17.12 -0.76 -2.90
N SER A 134 -15.99 -0.28 -3.39
CA SER A 134 -15.42 1.03 -3.07
C SER A 134 -16.41 2.17 -3.40
N GLU A 135 -16.94 2.22 -4.62
CA GLU A 135 -17.87 3.29 -5.02
C GLU A 135 -19.22 3.22 -4.30
N ALA A 136 -19.71 2.01 -4.03
CA ALA A 136 -20.91 1.83 -3.24
C ALA A 136 -20.72 2.32 -1.80
N SER A 137 -19.58 2.01 -1.17
CA SER A 137 -19.23 2.45 0.17
C SER A 137 -19.03 3.97 0.26
N LYS A 138 -18.38 4.59 -0.73
CA LYS A 138 -18.24 6.06 -0.84
C LYS A 138 -19.60 6.74 -0.91
N ASP A 139 -20.47 6.25 -1.78
CA ASP A 139 -21.82 6.82 -1.95
C ASP A 139 -22.67 6.68 -0.67
N PHE A 140 -22.61 5.52 -0.02
CA PHE A 140 -23.26 5.28 1.28
C PHE A 140 -22.71 6.20 2.36
N SER A 141 -21.39 6.31 2.49
CA SER A 141 -20.75 7.15 3.50
C SER A 141 -21.12 8.63 3.33
N LEU A 142 -21.09 9.14 2.09
CA LEU A 142 -21.46 10.54 1.79
C LEU A 142 -22.95 10.86 2.02
N LYS A 143 -23.83 9.87 1.91
CA LYS A 143 -25.28 10.07 2.03
C LYS A 143 -25.80 9.86 3.46
N TYR A 144 -25.20 8.92 4.21
CA TYR A 144 -25.78 8.42 5.46
C TYR A 144 -24.88 8.54 6.70
N LEU A 145 -23.57 8.59 6.52
CA LEU A 145 -22.64 8.59 7.66
C LEU A 145 -22.00 9.97 7.91
N ILE A 146 -21.63 10.66 6.84
CA ILE A 146 -20.98 11.96 6.91
C ILE A 146 -22.04 13.05 7.03
N LYS A 147 -21.89 13.98 7.97
CA LYS A 147 -22.78 15.13 8.08
C LYS A 147 -22.87 15.89 6.76
N PRO A 148 -24.06 16.36 6.35
CA PRO A 148 -24.26 17.01 5.05
C PRO A 148 -23.27 18.13 4.77
N GLU A 149 -22.93 18.93 5.77
CA GLU A 149 -21.97 20.04 5.66
C GLU A 149 -20.57 19.57 5.22
N TYR A 150 -20.06 18.45 5.75
CA TYR A 150 -18.74 17.90 5.37
C TYR A 150 -18.81 17.15 4.05
N ALA A 151 -19.94 16.49 3.77
CA ALA A 151 -20.16 15.85 2.49
C ALA A 151 -20.20 16.87 1.32
N GLU A 152 -20.77 18.06 1.55
CA GLU A 152 -20.74 19.17 0.58
C GLU A 152 -19.33 19.71 0.38
N LEU A 153 -18.58 19.96 1.46
CA LEU A 153 -17.18 20.39 1.37
C LEU A 153 -16.32 19.40 0.56
N TYR A 154 -16.54 18.09 0.76
CA TYR A 154 -15.86 17.06 -0.02
C TYR A 154 -16.28 17.12 -1.51
N LYS A 155 -17.58 17.16 -1.80
CA LYS A 155 -18.10 17.18 -3.17
C LYS A 155 -17.68 18.43 -3.93
N ASP A 156 -17.71 19.56 -3.28
CA ASP A 156 -17.31 20.85 -3.83
C ASP A 156 -15.79 21.00 -3.99
N GLY A 157 -15.01 20.10 -3.39
CA GLY A 157 -13.55 20.09 -3.49
C GLY A 157 -12.83 21.07 -2.57
N ASP A 158 -13.46 21.49 -1.48
CA ASP A 158 -12.82 22.28 -0.42
C ASP A 158 -11.87 21.45 0.43
N ILE A 159 -12.27 20.18 0.66
CA ILE A 159 -11.50 19.20 1.38
C ILE A 159 -11.50 17.86 0.62
N HIS A 160 -10.58 17.00 1.01
CA HIS A 160 -10.58 15.59 0.62
C HIS A 160 -10.47 14.71 1.85
N ILE A 161 -11.49 13.88 2.05
CA ILE A 161 -11.51 12.84 3.08
C ILE A 161 -10.87 11.60 2.46
N HIS A 162 -9.70 11.21 2.96
CA HIS A 162 -8.98 10.06 2.44
C HIS A 162 -9.63 8.74 2.87
N ASP A 163 -9.46 7.72 2.02
CA ASP A 163 -10.01 6.37 2.24
C ASP A 163 -11.51 6.42 2.55
N LEU A 164 -12.24 7.19 1.74
CA LEU A 164 -13.68 7.43 1.94
C LEU A 164 -14.52 6.16 1.77
N ASP A 165 -14.06 5.22 0.97
CA ASP A 165 -14.61 3.88 0.80
C ASP A 165 -14.46 3.02 2.07
N PHE A 166 -13.43 3.27 2.86
CA PHE A 166 -13.19 2.62 4.14
C PHE A 166 -13.63 3.48 5.35
N TYR A 167 -14.39 4.54 5.13
CA TYR A 167 -14.76 5.53 6.14
C TYR A 167 -15.23 4.94 7.49
N PRO A 168 -16.18 3.96 7.53
CA PRO A 168 -16.61 3.33 8.78
C PRO A 168 -15.92 1.99 9.07
N ILE A 169 -14.94 1.56 8.24
CA ILE A 169 -14.55 0.15 8.21
C ILE A 169 -13.19 -0.08 8.85
N CYS A 170 -12.13 0.65 8.44
CA CYS A 170 -10.78 0.41 8.91
C CYS A 170 -9.91 1.67 9.03
N PHE A 171 -8.70 1.49 9.54
CA PHE A 171 -7.68 2.51 9.70
C PHE A 171 -6.85 2.64 8.42
N ASN A 172 -6.08 3.74 8.35
CA ASN A 172 -5.24 4.00 7.18
C ASN A 172 -3.95 3.16 7.21
N CYS A 173 -3.04 3.40 8.16
CA CYS A 173 -1.70 2.80 8.18
C CYS A 173 -1.36 2.18 9.53
N CYS A 174 -0.47 1.16 9.52
CA CYS A 174 0.00 0.49 10.74
C CYS A 174 1.50 0.17 10.67
N GLN A 175 2.17 0.31 11.82
CA GLN A 175 3.53 -0.15 12.05
C GLN A 175 3.49 -1.43 12.87
N ILE A 176 3.75 -2.56 12.23
CA ILE A 176 3.55 -3.89 12.79
C ILE A 176 4.73 -4.28 13.67
N PRO A 177 4.50 -4.75 14.92
CA PRO A 177 5.55 -5.24 15.82
C PRO A 177 5.99 -6.66 15.44
N LEU A 178 6.72 -6.81 14.30
CA LEU A 178 7.08 -8.11 13.73
C LEU A 178 7.79 -9.02 14.73
N GLY A 179 8.77 -8.50 15.50
CA GLY A 179 9.49 -9.27 16.49
C GLY A 179 8.61 -9.88 17.58
N LYS A 180 7.53 -9.17 17.99
CA LYS A 180 6.52 -9.70 18.91
C LYS A 180 5.75 -10.86 18.27
N MET A 181 5.28 -10.66 17.01
CA MET A 181 4.52 -11.66 16.28
C MET A 181 5.33 -12.97 16.09
N LEU A 182 6.58 -12.85 15.65
CA LEU A 182 7.44 -14.00 15.40
C LEU A 182 7.83 -14.76 16.68
N ARG A 183 7.98 -14.07 17.84
CA ARG A 183 8.32 -14.73 19.10
C ARG A 183 7.18 -15.55 19.70
N HIS A 184 5.95 -15.11 19.53
CA HIS A 184 4.78 -15.75 20.15
C HIS A 184 4.00 -16.63 19.18
N GLY A 185 4.29 -16.56 17.87
CA GLY A 185 3.40 -17.09 16.85
C GLY A 185 2.13 -16.23 16.73
N PHE A 186 1.26 -16.59 15.82
CA PHE A 186 0.02 -15.84 15.57
C PHE A 186 -1.01 -16.71 14.84
N ASN A 187 -2.28 -16.35 14.92
CA ASN A 187 -3.35 -17.00 14.20
C ASN A 187 -3.74 -16.18 12.95
N THR A 188 -3.76 -16.81 11.80
CA THR A 188 -4.17 -16.17 10.52
C THR A 188 -5.69 -16.16 10.30
N GLY A 189 -6.48 -16.70 11.23
CA GLY A 189 -7.91 -16.97 11.05
C GLY A 189 -8.17 -18.36 10.46
N HIS A 190 -7.16 -19.02 9.89
CA HIS A 190 -7.24 -20.38 9.34
C HIS A 190 -6.40 -21.40 10.10
N GLY A 191 -5.58 -20.96 11.04
CA GLY A 191 -4.73 -21.78 11.87
C GLY A 191 -3.66 -21.00 12.60
N HIS A 192 -3.09 -21.59 13.66
CA HIS A 192 -2.02 -21.00 14.43
C HIS A 192 -0.66 -21.30 13.80
N VAL A 193 0.15 -20.28 13.66
CA VAL A 193 1.53 -20.35 13.15
C VAL A 193 2.48 -20.26 14.33
N ASN A 194 3.35 -21.26 14.48
CA ASN A 194 4.32 -21.32 15.57
C ASN A 194 5.53 -20.39 15.33
N GLN A 195 6.33 -20.19 16.37
CA GLN A 195 7.59 -19.47 16.28
C GLN A 195 8.51 -20.09 15.22
N PRO A 196 9.13 -19.30 14.33
CA PRO A 196 10.07 -19.82 13.34
C PRO A 196 11.41 -20.22 13.96
N HIS A 197 12.06 -21.21 13.36
CA HIS A 197 13.37 -21.71 13.78
C HIS A 197 14.50 -21.40 12.78
N SER A 198 14.19 -20.64 11.70
CA SER A 198 15.17 -20.24 10.69
C SER A 198 14.82 -18.90 10.08
N ILE A 199 15.80 -18.25 9.47
CA ILE A 199 15.61 -16.97 8.75
C ILE A 199 14.68 -17.14 7.56
N ILE A 200 14.71 -18.27 6.85
CA ILE A 200 13.82 -18.53 5.70
C ILE A 200 12.37 -18.54 6.17
N THR A 201 12.07 -19.32 7.22
CA THR A 201 10.71 -19.39 7.78
C THR A 201 10.28 -18.03 8.36
N ALA A 202 11.16 -17.33 9.09
CA ALA A 202 10.85 -16.03 9.67
C ALA A 202 10.49 -14.99 8.58
N ALA A 203 11.23 -14.97 7.49
CA ALA A 203 10.97 -14.10 6.35
C ALA A 203 9.64 -14.44 5.62
N ALA A 204 9.34 -15.74 5.46
CA ALA A 204 8.06 -16.18 4.92
C ALA A 204 6.89 -15.76 5.82
N LEU A 205 7.02 -15.96 7.15
CA LEU A 205 6.00 -15.54 8.12
C LEU A 205 5.81 -14.02 8.16
N ALA A 206 6.86 -13.22 7.97
CA ALA A 206 6.72 -11.77 7.84
C ALA A 206 5.81 -11.39 6.67
N CYS A 207 5.92 -12.08 5.53
CA CYS A 207 5.01 -11.87 4.40
C CYS A 207 3.57 -12.25 4.77
N ILE A 208 3.36 -13.34 5.50
CA ILE A 208 2.04 -13.78 5.96
C ILE A 208 1.43 -12.78 6.95
N VAL A 209 2.23 -12.21 7.84
CA VAL A 209 1.79 -11.14 8.76
C VAL A 209 1.23 -9.94 7.98
N LEU A 210 1.95 -9.47 6.94
CA LEU A 210 1.47 -8.39 6.08
C LEU A 210 0.18 -8.75 5.35
N GLN A 211 0.07 -9.96 4.82
CA GLN A 211 -1.13 -10.46 4.15
C GLN A 211 -2.33 -10.53 5.08
N SER A 212 -2.14 -11.04 6.29
CA SER A 212 -3.22 -11.15 7.28
C SER A 212 -3.69 -9.77 7.73
N ASN A 213 -2.76 -8.87 8.02
CA ASN A 213 -3.08 -7.51 8.44
C ASN A 213 -3.76 -6.69 7.33
N GLN A 214 -3.44 -6.93 6.06
CA GLN A 214 -4.06 -6.25 4.91
C GLN A 214 -5.57 -6.48 4.80
N ASN A 215 -6.07 -7.59 5.30
CA ASN A 215 -7.52 -7.83 5.32
C ASN A 215 -8.27 -6.86 6.23
N GLU A 216 -7.58 -6.19 7.14
CA GLU A 216 -8.16 -5.30 8.16
C GLU A 216 -7.65 -3.85 8.05
N MET A 217 -6.62 -3.60 7.21
CA MET A 217 -5.99 -2.31 6.98
C MET A 217 -5.85 -2.04 5.50
N PHE A 218 -6.30 -0.89 5.03
CA PHE A 218 -6.25 -0.56 3.60
C PHE A 218 -4.92 0.05 3.15
N GLY A 219 -4.37 0.96 3.95
CA GLY A 219 -3.18 1.76 3.60
C GLY A 219 -1.86 1.04 3.85
N GLY A 220 -0.82 1.84 4.07
CA GLY A 220 0.54 1.34 4.22
C GLY A 220 0.76 0.53 5.49
N GLN A 221 1.38 -0.63 5.32
CA GLN A 221 1.77 -1.53 6.40
C GLN A 221 3.29 -1.57 6.48
N SER A 222 3.85 -1.35 7.66
CA SER A 222 5.29 -1.15 7.82
C SER A 222 5.89 -2.05 8.89
N PHE A 223 7.07 -2.59 8.61
CA PHE A 223 7.96 -3.13 9.64
C PHE A 223 8.98 -2.05 10.02
N PRO A 224 8.90 -1.48 11.22
CA PRO A 224 9.77 -0.39 11.65
C PRO A 224 11.19 -0.81 12.03
N CYS A 225 11.41 -2.09 12.38
CA CYS A 225 12.65 -2.62 12.93
C CYS A 225 13.11 -3.90 12.21
N TRP A 226 13.13 -3.88 10.85
CA TRP A 226 13.25 -5.07 10.01
C TRP A 226 14.43 -5.97 10.35
N GLU A 227 15.66 -5.43 10.32
CA GLU A 227 16.87 -6.22 10.61
C GLU A 227 16.96 -6.68 12.06
N TYR A 228 16.48 -5.87 12.99
CA TYR A 228 16.46 -6.19 14.42
C TYR A 228 15.51 -7.34 14.76
N ASP A 229 14.33 -7.32 14.14
CA ASP A 229 13.29 -8.33 14.35
C ASP A 229 13.68 -9.69 13.75
N LEU A 230 14.49 -9.70 12.69
CA LEU A 230 14.92 -10.93 12.00
C LEU A 230 16.29 -11.47 12.46
N ALA A 231 17.15 -10.65 13.05
CA ALA A 231 18.50 -11.06 13.49
C ALA A 231 18.52 -12.31 14.40
N PRO A 232 17.57 -12.50 15.36
CA PRO A 232 17.52 -13.72 16.17
C PRO A 232 17.38 -15.00 15.33
N TYR A 233 16.69 -14.92 14.18
CA TYR A 233 16.47 -16.08 13.31
C TYR A 233 17.65 -16.38 12.39
N VAL A 234 18.48 -15.38 12.11
CA VAL A 234 19.81 -15.60 11.51
C VAL A 234 20.70 -16.39 12.48
N ALA A 235 20.70 -16.00 13.76
CA ALA A 235 21.44 -16.70 14.82
C ALA A 235 20.97 -18.16 14.99
N LYS A 236 19.64 -18.39 15.00
CA LYS A 236 19.08 -19.77 15.05
C LYS A 236 19.47 -20.59 13.81
N THR A 237 19.46 -19.98 12.63
CA THR A 237 19.91 -20.64 11.41
C THR A 237 21.38 -21.02 11.49
N PHE A 238 22.22 -20.10 11.98
CA PHE A 238 23.64 -20.39 12.20
C PHE A 238 23.84 -21.55 13.18
N ALA A 239 23.18 -21.53 14.34
CA ALA A 239 23.26 -22.58 15.33
C ALA A 239 22.90 -23.96 14.75
N LYS A 240 21.81 -24.02 13.99
CA LYS A 240 21.41 -25.25 13.30
C LYS A 240 22.47 -25.71 12.29
N LYS A 241 22.95 -24.83 11.40
CA LYS A 241 23.98 -25.16 10.39
C LYS A 241 25.29 -25.61 11.06
N PHE A 242 25.67 -24.98 12.18
CA PHE A 242 26.85 -25.33 12.92
C PHE A 242 26.72 -26.74 13.50
N THR A 243 25.58 -27.04 14.12
CA THR A 243 25.29 -28.38 14.69
C THR A 243 25.21 -29.45 13.60
N ASP A 244 24.50 -29.16 12.47
CA ASP A 244 24.41 -30.10 11.34
C ASP A 244 25.80 -30.43 10.79
N PHE A 245 26.68 -29.42 10.63
CA PHE A 245 28.04 -29.67 10.17
C PHE A 245 28.88 -30.50 11.15
N ILE A 246 28.69 -30.31 12.44
CA ILE A 246 29.35 -31.14 13.46
C ILE A 246 28.84 -32.60 13.37
N CYS A 247 27.52 -32.82 13.17
CA CYS A 247 26.95 -34.13 12.92
C CYS A 247 27.61 -34.81 11.69
N ASP A 248 27.66 -34.13 10.57
CA ASP A 248 28.24 -34.64 9.31
C ASP A 248 29.69 -35.05 9.46
N GLN A 249 30.47 -34.38 10.34
CA GLN A 249 31.88 -34.74 10.58
C GLN A 249 32.05 -35.99 11.49
N LEU A 250 30.98 -36.43 12.14
CA LEU A 250 30.97 -37.56 13.06
C LEU A 250 30.12 -38.71 12.53
N GLU A 251 29.92 -38.82 11.23
CA GLU A 251 29.12 -39.87 10.57
C GLU A 251 29.47 -41.28 11.01
N ASP A 252 30.74 -41.55 11.38
CA ASP A 252 31.18 -42.85 11.91
C ASP A 252 30.56 -43.21 13.30
N THR A 253 29.90 -42.27 13.97
CA THR A 253 29.30 -42.51 15.30
C THR A 253 27.82 -42.92 15.25
N GLY A 254 27.16 -42.74 14.12
CA GLY A 254 25.81 -43.27 13.83
C GLY A 254 24.66 -42.66 14.68
N ASP A 255 24.90 -41.63 15.47
CA ASP A 255 23.88 -41.07 16.38
C ASP A 255 23.89 -39.54 16.41
N ASP A 256 23.23 -38.93 15.41
CA ASP A 256 22.96 -37.51 15.36
C ASP A 256 22.23 -37.00 16.58
N SER A 257 21.37 -37.82 17.20
CA SER A 257 20.58 -37.43 18.36
C SER A 257 21.47 -37.20 19.58
N TRP A 258 22.52 -38.01 19.74
CA TRP A 258 23.50 -37.80 20.76
C TRP A 258 24.32 -36.51 20.56
N VAL A 259 24.77 -36.23 19.34
CA VAL A 259 25.48 -34.97 19.00
C VAL A 259 24.63 -33.77 19.33
N ARG A 260 23.37 -33.76 18.92
CA ARG A 260 22.42 -32.68 19.17
C ARG A 260 22.12 -32.50 20.65
N SER A 261 22.09 -33.58 21.44
CA SER A 261 21.89 -33.50 22.88
C SER A 261 23.07 -32.82 23.60
N GLN A 262 24.27 -32.88 23.04
CA GLN A 262 25.46 -32.21 23.59
C GLN A 262 25.46 -30.70 23.30
N MET A 263 24.75 -30.28 22.25
CA MET A 263 24.66 -28.91 21.76
C MET A 263 23.20 -28.48 21.58
N PRO A 264 22.42 -28.45 22.66
CA PRO A 264 21.00 -28.02 22.54
C PRO A 264 20.92 -26.56 22.08
N LEU A 265 19.93 -26.26 21.22
CA LEU A 265 19.77 -24.94 20.59
C LEU A 265 19.57 -23.84 21.65
N GLU A 266 18.98 -24.16 22.80
CA GLU A 266 18.77 -23.22 23.90
C GLU A 266 20.10 -22.62 24.43
N LYS A 267 21.18 -23.36 24.42
CA LYS A 267 22.51 -22.83 24.80
C LYS A 267 23.04 -21.82 23.79
N PHE A 268 22.70 -21.96 22.50
CA PHE A 268 23.03 -20.95 21.51
C PHE A 268 22.15 -19.70 21.67
N ASP A 269 20.88 -19.87 22.01
CA ASP A 269 19.99 -18.77 22.35
C ASP A 269 20.50 -17.99 23.58
N ASP A 270 21.02 -18.69 24.64
CA ASP A 270 21.65 -18.04 25.80
C ASP A 270 22.90 -17.23 25.42
N ILE A 271 23.74 -17.76 24.53
CA ILE A 271 24.93 -17.05 24.04
C ILE A 271 24.49 -15.83 23.19
N TYR A 272 23.50 -16.00 22.32
CA TYR A 272 22.94 -14.89 21.56
C TYR A 272 22.37 -13.79 22.46
N ASN A 273 21.58 -14.17 23.46
CA ASN A 273 20.99 -13.21 24.40
C ASN A 273 22.06 -12.46 25.22
N LYS A 274 23.15 -13.16 25.60
CA LYS A 274 24.26 -12.55 26.33
C LYS A 274 25.04 -11.52 25.49
N HIS A 275 25.37 -11.87 24.25
CA HIS A 275 26.18 -11.02 23.36
C HIS A 275 25.37 -10.22 22.37
N GLN A 276 24.06 -10.51 22.26
CA GLN A 276 23.15 -9.96 21.26
C GLN A 276 23.60 -10.24 19.80
N THR A 277 24.48 -11.19 19.61
CA THR A 277 25.01 -11.71 18.34
C THR A 277 25.64 -13.09 18.61
N ILE A 278 25.63 -13.97 17.62
CA ILE A 278 26.31 -15.27 17.68
C ILE A 278 27.58 -15.30 16.84
N LEU A 279 27.74 -14.30 15.97
CA LEU A 279 28.82 -14.25 14.97
C LEU A 279 30.04 -13.44 15.44
N SER A 280 29.99 -12.76 16.61
CA SER A 280 31.14 -12.04 17.16
C SER A 280 32.25 -12.99 17.62
N THR A 281 33.45 -12.44 17.82
CA THR A 281 34.59 -13.20 18.33
C THR A 281 34.33 -13.75 19.73
N GLU A 282 33.68 -12.95 20.58
CA GLU A 282 33.34 -13.28 21.97
C GLU A 282 32.28 -14.38 22.04
N ALA A 283 31.20 -14.28 21.22
CA ALA A 283 30.18 -15.32 21.12
C ALA A 283 30.77 -16.64 20.58
N LYS A 284 31.62 -16.59 19.58
CA LYS A 284 32.34 -17.78 19.06
C LYS A 284 33.27 -18.37 20.10
N ALA A 285 33.88 -17.56 20.97
CA ALA A 285 34.67 -18.06 22.10
C ALA A 285 33.80 -18.80 23.14
N ASP A 286 32.63 -18.28 23.45
CA ASP A 286 31.66 -18.93 24.34
C ASP A 286 31.11 -20.24 23.73
N ILE A 287 30.88 -20.33 22.43
CA ILE A 287 30.52 -21.57 21.73
C ILE A 287 31.65 -22.60 21.86
N ARG A 288 32.91 -22.19 21.64
CA ARG A 288 34.05 -23.09 21.84
C ARG A 288 34.16 -23.59 23.30
N LYS A 289 33.92 -22.71 24.28
CA LYS A 289 33.89 -23.05 25.68
C LYS A 289 32.77 -24.06 25.99
N MET A 290 31.58 -23.83 25.43
CA MET A 290 30.46 -24.77 25.54
C MET A 290 30.84 -26.14 25.00
N LEU A 291 31.44 -26.23 23.81
CA LEU A 291 31.89 -27.48 23.20
C LEU A 291 32.97 -28.19 24.06
N LYS A 292 33.93 -27.43 24.57
CA LYS A 292 34.99 -27.99 25.47
C LYS A 292 34.44 -28.62 26.75
N GLY A 293 33.24 -28.23 27.16
CA GLY A 293 32.54 -28.81 28.30
C GLY A 293 31.72 -30.08 27.99
N THR A 294 31.79 -30.59 26.75
CA THR A 294 31.03 -31.78 26.32
C THR A 294 31.94 -32.96 25.99
N ASP A 295 31.41 -34.19 26.08
CA ASP A 295 32.10 -35.38 25.63
C ASP A 295 32.41 -35.37 24.13
N LEU A 296 31.68 -34.58 23.38
CA LEU A 296 31.85 -34.35 21.94
C LEU A 296 33.25 -33.77 21.60
N TYR A 297 33.80 -32.86 22.45
CA TYR A 297 35.10 -32.23 22.19
C TYR A 297 36.25 -33.23 22.15
N SER A 298 36.18 -34.30 22.94
CA SER A 298 37.20 -35.36 22.95
C SER A 298 37.31 -36.13 21.62
N LYS A 299 36.25 -36.11 20.81
CA LYS A 299 36.21 -36.72 19.47
C LYS A 299 36.83 -35.86 18.39
N PHE A 300 37.00 -34.54 18.63
CA PHE A 300 37.70 -33.64 17.73
C PHE A 300 39.20 -33.60 18.11
N HIS A 301 40.06 -34.09 17.25
CA HIS A 301 41.48 -34.08 17.49
C HIS A 301 42.16 -32.70 17.34
N SER A 302 41.43 -31.66 16.95
CA SER A 302 41.99 -30.29 16.84
C SER A 302 40.90 -29.20 16.72
N ASP A 303 41.22 -27.97 17.08
CA ASP A 303 40.39 -26.78 16.86
C ASP A 303 40.14 -26.47 15.34
N TYR A 304 40.84 -27.17 14.47
CA TYR A 304 40.69 -27.03 13.01
C TYR A 304 39.24 -27.33 12.54
N PHE A 305 38.66 -28.43 13.03
CA PHE A 305 37.28 -28.80 12.66
C PHE A 305 36.26 -27.80 13.18
N ILE A 306 36.43 -27.28 14.39
CA ILE A 306 35.55 -26.24 14.93
C ILE A 306 35.63 -24.97 14.14
N ASN A 307 36.85 -24.55 13.72
CA ASN A 307 37.00 -23.38 12.85
C ASN A 307 36.33 -23.59 11.48
N LYS A 308 36.50 -24.79 10.90
CA LYS A 308 35.80 -25.18 9.68
C LYS A 308 34.27 -25.15 9.83
N ALA A 309 33.75 -25.61 10.98
CA ALA A 309 32.32 -25.54 11.29
C ALA A 309 31.83 -24.10 11.37
N PHE A 310 32.58 -23.20 11.99
CA PHE A 310 32.24 -21.76 12.00
C PHE A 310 32.22 -21.18 10.59
N GLU A 311 33.23 -21.43 9.76
CA GLU A 311 33.31 -20.94 8.40
C GLU A 311 32.15 -21.43 7.55
N ARG A 312 31.88 -22.73 7.55
CA ARG A 312 30.79 -23.33 6.79
C ARG A 312 29.42 -22.88 7.29
N ALA A 313 29.18 -22.89 8.59
CA ALA A 313 27.92 -22.43 9.17
C ALA A 313 27.66 -20.98 8.78
N THR A 314 28.66 -20.10 8.84
CA THR A 314 28.54 -18.71 8.42
C THR A 314 28.18 -18.62 6.93
N PHE A 315 28.90 -19.34 6.06
CA PHE A 315 28.66 -19.34 4.61
C PHE A 315 27.25 -19.81 4.25
N TYR A 316 26.80 -20.93 4.83
CA TYR A 316 25.44 -21.43 4.55
C TYR A 316 24.35 -20.57 5.16
N THR A 317 24.59 -19.93 6.30
CA THR A 317 23.68 -18.95 6.90
C THR A 317 23.53 -17.73 6.00
N GLU A 318 24.63 -17.16 5.49
CA GLU A 318 24.59 -16.03 4.57
C GLU A 318 23.82 -16.37 3.28
N ARG A 319 24.00 -17.58 2.75
CA ARG A 319 23.24 -18.09 1.61
C ARG A 319 21.73 -18.20 1.92
N ASP A 320 21.38 -18.69 3.09
CA ASP A 320 19.97 -18.81 3.50
C ASP A 320 19.35 -17.41 3.76
N VAL A 321 20.12 -16.43 4.26
CA VAL A 321 19.67 -15.02 4.35
C VAL A 321 19.42 -14.44 2.96
N SER A 322 20.31 -14.66 1.99
CA SER A 322 20.13 -14.23 0.60
C SER A 322 18.84 -14.80 0.01
N LYS A 323 18.58 -16.12 0.18
CA LYS A 323 17.34 -16.76 -0.26
C LYS A 323 16.11 -16.17 0.43
N ALA A 324 16.17 -15.94 1.73
CA ALA A 324 15.09 -15.34 2.50
C ALA A 324 14.74 -13.94 2.01
N MET A 325 15.73 -13.07 1.76
CA MET A 325 15.51 -11.73 1.25
C MET A 325 14.98 -11.74 -0.19
N LYS A 326 15.50 -12.64 -1.05
CA LYS A 326 14.93 -12.87 -2.38
C LYS A 326 13.45 -13.22 -2.29
N ALA A 327 13.10 -14.18 -1.43
CA ALA A 327 11.71 -14.62 -1.25
C ALA A 327 10.79 -13.48 -0.76
N VAL A 328 11.25 -12.63 0.17
CA VAL A 328 10.48 -11.45 0.63
C VAL A 328 10.16 -10.52 -0.54
N ILE A 329 11.16 -10.15 -1.34
CA ILE A 329 10.96 -9.25 -2.50
C ILE A 329 9.99 -9.87 -3.49
N HIS A 330 10.18 -11.14 -3.86
CA HIS A 330 9.29 -11.81 -4.81
C HIS A 330 7.87 -11.96 -4.25
N ASN A 331 7.70 -12.43 -3.01
CA ASN A 331 6.39 -12.64 -2.41
C ASN A 331 5.59 -11.34 -2.31
N LEU A 332 6.21 -10.22 -1.90
CA LEU A 332 5.52 -8.96 -1.74
C LEU A 332 5.16 -8.27 -3.07
N ASN A 333 5.75 -8.70 -4.19
CA ASN A 333 5.38 -8.21 -5.53
C ASN A 333 4.43 -9.12 -6.29
N THR A 334 4.49 -10.42 -6.04
CA THR A 334 3.66 -11.39 -6.74
C THR A 334 2.44 -11.80 -5.93
N MET A 335 2.51 -11.76 -4.62
CA MET A 335 1.46 -12.15 -3.65
C MET A 335 0.80 -13.47 -3.96
N GLN A 336 1.55 -14.34 -4.63
CA GLN A 336 1.12 -15.67 -4.97
C GLN A 336 2.01 -16.65 -4.22
N SER A 337 1.53 -17.02 -3.03
CA SER A 337 2.14 -18.09 -2.27
C SER A 337 1.84 -19.46 -2.87
N ARG A 338 0.79 -19.54 -3.69
CA ARG A 338 0.19 -20.75 -4.25
C ARG A 338 0.85 -21.12 -5.57
N CYS A 339 1.75 -22.10 -5.54
CA CYS A 339 2.62 -22.41 -6.66
C CYS A 339 2.81 -23.90 -6.84
N LEU A 340 3.36 -24.25 -8.02
CA LEU A 340 3.76 -25.60 -8.41
C LEU A 340 5.26 -25.62 -8.72
N PRO A 341 5.98 -26.71 -8.48
CA PRO A 341 7.39 -26.81 -8.86
C PRO A 341 7.60 -26.74 -10.36
N ALA A 342 8.77 -26.29 -10.77
CA ALA A 342 9.14 -25.99 -12.17
C ALA A 342 8.88 -27.13 -13.16
N ASP A 343 8.96 -28.38 -12.72
CA ASP A 343 8.83 -29.59 -13.53
C ASP A 343 7.40 -30.17 -13.59
N GLU A 344 6.41 -29.49 -12.93
CA GLU A 344 5.01 -29.92 -13.04
C GLU A 344 4.46 -29.73 -14.46
N LYS A 345 3.73 -30.74 -14.93
CA LYS A 345 3.24 -30.84 -16.31
C LYS A 345 1.84 -30.25 -16.43
N ILE A 346 1.70 -29.19 -17.20
CA ILE A 346 0.41 -28.55 -17.46
C ILE A 346 -0.12 -29.03 -18.82
N LEU A 347 -1.39 -29.41 -18.83
CA LEU A 347 -2.05 -29.88 -20.07
C LEU A 347 -2.28 -28.72 -21.04
N ILE A 348 -1.79 -28.89 -22.25
CA ILE A 348 -1.96 -27.98 -23.39
C ILE A 348 -2.68 -28.70 -24.53
N LYS A 349 -3.08 -27.96 -25.58
CA LYS A 349 -3.89 -28.50 -26.68
C LYS A 349 -3.24 -29.71 -27.39
N ASP A 350 -1.92 -29.71 -27.50
CA ASP A 350 -1.16 -30.75 -28.19
C ASP A 350 -0.26 -31.57 -27.25
N GLY A 351 -0.75 -31.87 -26.02
CA GLY A 351 -0.01 -32.66 -25.04
C GLY A 351 0.20 -31.94 -23.70
N TYR A 352 1.43 -31.73 -23.27
CA TYR A 352 1.73 -31.05 -22.03
C TYR A 352 3.07 -30.28 -22.11
N LYS A 353 3.21 -29.25 -21.28
CA LYS A 353 4.49 -28.53 -21.03
C LYS A 353 4.75 -28.44 -19.54
N ASN A 354 6.03 -28.41 -19.14
CA ASN A 354 6.40 -28.04 -17.78
C ASN A 354 5.99 -26.58 -17.53
N ILE A 355 5.52 -26.29 -16.31
CA ILE A 355 4.98 -24.96 -15.96
C ILE A 355 5.98 -23.82 -16.25
N ASN A 356 7.28 -24.04 -15.99
CA ASN A 356 8.36 -23.07 -16.27
C ASN A 356 8.68 -22.88 -17.77
N LYS A 357 8.08 -23.67 -18.67
CA LYS A 357 8.25 -23.58 -20.13
C LYS A 357 7.02 -23.02 -20.83
N LEU A 358 5.94 -22.76 -20.08
CA LEU A 358 4.77 -22.09 -20.62
C LEU A 358 5.09 -20.63 -20.94
N LYS A 359 4.40 -20.10 -21.92
CA LYS A 359 4.49 -18.71 -22.36
C LYS A 359 3.12 -18.05 -22.34
N VAL A 360 3.10 -16.73 -22.25
CA VAL A 360 1.88 -15.94 -22.46
C VAL A 360 1.29 -16.29 -23.85
N ASN A 361 -0.02 -16.46 -23.91
CA ASN A 361 -0.81 -16.95 -25.05
C ASN A 361 -0.76 -18.46 -25.34
N ASP A 362 -0.03 -19.29 -24.59
CA ASP A 362 -0.22 -20.73 -24.62
C ASP A 362 -1.66 -21.07 -24.18
N TYR A 363 -2.26 -22.12 -24.75
CA TYR A 363 -3.59 -22.59 -24.35
C TYR A 363 -3.46 -23.78 -23.42
N VAL A 364 -4.00 -23.66 -22.21
CA VAL A 364 -4.02 -24.73 -21.20
C VAL A 364 -5.42 -25.27 -20.97
N LEU A 365 -5.52 -26.56 -20.64
CA LEU A 365 -6.81 -27.15 -20.25
C LEU A 365 -7.25 -26.58 -18.90
N SER A 366 -8.46 -26.10 -18.83
CA SER A 366 -9.08 -25.44 -17.70
C SER A 366 -10.49 -25.97 -17.46
N PHE A 367 -10.98 -25.92 -16.23
CA PHE A 367 -12.32 -26.38 -15.84
C PHE A 367 -13.26 -25.19 -15.62
N ASN A 368 -14.33 -25.13 -16.37
CA ASN A 368 -15.35 -24.11 -16.19
C ASN A 368 -16.34 -24.55 -15.10
N VAL A 369 -16.23 -23.90 -13.93
CA VAL A 369 -17.02 -24.23 -12.73
C VAL A 369 -18.53 -24.05 -12.95
N ASN A 370 -18.93 -23.09 -13.80
CA ASN A 370 -20.35 -22.80 -14.05
C ASN A 370 -21.01 -23.84 -15.00
N THR A 371 -20.27 -24.28 -16.02
CA THR A 371 -20.77 -25.22 -17.02
C THR A 371 -20.41 -26.67 -16.73
N GLN A 372 -19.53 -26.89 -15.73
CA GLN A 372 -18.98 -28.23 -15.36
C GLN A 372 -18.28 -28.92 -16.54
N LYS A 373 -17.61 -28.16 -17.42
CA LYS A 373 -16.93 -28.69 -18.62
C LYS A 373 -15.47 -28.23 -18.66
N TYR A 374 -14.62 -29.07 -19.25
CA TYR A 374 -13.26 -28.74 -19.56
C TYR A 374 -13.19 -27.97 -20.89
N GLU A 375 -12.39 -26.90 -20.94
CA GLU A 375 -12.14 -26.06 -22.10
C GLU A 375 -10.71 -25.51 -22.12
N TYR A 376 -10.20 -25.15 -23.30
CA TYR A 376 -8.88 -24.57 -23.41
C TYR A 376 -8.97 -23.05 -23.26
N LYS A 377 -8.15 -22.47 -22.35
CA LYS A 377 -8.05 -21.04 -22.07
C LYS A 377 -6.63 -20.55 -22.20
N LYS A 378 -6.48 -19.28 -22.56
CA LYS A 378 -5.15 -18.65 -22.72
C LYS A 378 -4.45 -18.43 -21.39
N VAL A 379 -3.14 -18.63 -21.37
CA VAL A 379 -2.24 -18.18 -20.32
C VAL A 379 -2.01 -16.68 -20.50
N LYS A 380 -2.42 -15.86 -19.51
CA LYS A 380 -2.20 -14.40 -19.49
C LYS A 380 -0.85 -14.02 -18.91
N ARG A 381 -0.37 -14.77 -17.92
CA ARG A 381 0.92 -14.56 -17.26
C ARG A 381 1.55 -15.88 -16.87
N VAL A 382 2.86 -15.91 -16.85
CA VAL A 382 3.67 -16.96 -16.20
C VAL A 382 4.50 -16.28 -15.14
N LEU A 383 4.47 -16.80 -13.92
CA LEU A 383 5.00 -16.19 -12.71
C LEU A 383 6.05 -17.12 -12.12
N ASP A 384 7.27 -16.61 -11.95
CA ASP A 384 8.34 -17.25 -11.19
C ASP A 384 8.26 -16.69 -9.76
N ASN A 385 7.98 -17.57 -8.79
CA ASN A 385 7.72 -17.20 -7.39
C ASN A 385 8.87 -17.61 -6.44
N GLY A 386 10.05 -17.90 -7.01
CA GLY A 386 11.24 -18.26 -6.26
C GLY A 386 11.17 -19.63 -5.59
N GLU A 387 12.03 -19.89 -4.61
CA GLU A 387 12.07 -21.17 -3.88
C GLU A 387 11.02 -21.17 -2.75
N LYS A 388 10.19 -22.23 -2.69
CA LYS A 388 9.19 -22.46 -1.63
C LYS A 388 9.16 -23.91 -1.19
N GLU A 389 8.68 -24.10 0.02
CA GLU A 389 8.38 -25.42 0.57
C GLU A 389 7.18 -26.03 -0.16
N LEU A 390 7.28 -27.29 -0.49
CA LEU A 390 6.29 -28.05 -1.21
C LEU A 390 5.60 -29.07 -0.31
N LEU A 391 4.38 -29.44 -0.69
CA LEU A 391 3.59 -30.50 -0.12
C LEU A 391 3.38 -31.57 -1.21
N LEU A 392 3.65 -32.82 -0.88
CA LEU A 392 3.29 -33.97 -1.72
C LEU A 392 1.93 -34.51 -1.29
N LEU A 393 0.99 -34.53 -2.21
CA LEU A 393 -0.30 -35.18 -2.08
C LEU A 393 -0.33 -36.45 -2.94
N VAL A 394 -0.84 -37.53 -2.37
CA VAL A 394 -1.17 -38.75 -3.13
C VAL A 394 -2.68 -38.98 -3.03
N LEU A 395 -3.32 -39.13 -4.17
CA LEU A 395 -4.74 -39.36 -4.27
C LEU A 395 -5.05 -40.90 -4.34
N GLU A 396 -6.23 -41.28 -3.98
CA GLU A 396 -6.69 -42.68 -4.00
C GLU A 396 -6.56 -43.34 -5.40
N ASN A 397 -6.72 -42.55 -6.47
CA ASN A 397 -6.50 -43.01 -7.85
C ASN A 397 -4.99 -43.12 -8.23
N GLY A 398 -4.09 -42.95 -7.27
CA GLY A 398 -2.63 -43.06 -7.45
C GLY A 398 -1.93 -41.82 -8.00
N GLN A 399 -2.70 -40.74 -8.31
CA GLN A 399 -2.10 -39.48 -8.80
C GLN A 399 -1.27 -38.82 -7.69
N ARG A 400 -0.16 -38.25 -8.08
CA ARG A 400 0.73 -37.43 -7.21
C ARG A 400 0.71 -36.00 -7.68
N LEU A 401 0.51 -35.08 -6.73
CA LEU A 401 0.52 -33.63 -6.95
C LEU A 401 1.49 -32.98 -5.96
N ARG A 402 2.42 -32.20 -6.47
CA ARG A 402 3.36 -31.40 -5.68
C ARG A 402 2.99 -29.94 -5.84
N CYS A 403 2.72 -29.29 -4.74
CA CYS A 403 2.35 -27.87 -4.72
C CYS A 403 2.70 -27.24 -3.39
N THR A 404 2.66 -25.91 -3.28
CA THR A 404 2.77 -25.25 -1.98
C THR A 404 1.58 -25.60 -1.08
N PRO A 405 1.74 -25.64 0.26
CA PRO A 405 0.69 -26.04 1.20
C PRO A 405 -0.63 -25.28 1.04
N ASP A 406 -0.55 -24.00 0.69
CA ASP A 406 -1.66 -23.09 0.50
C ASP A 406 -2.24 -23.07 -0.94
N HIS A 407 -1.70 -23.89 -1.85
CA HIS A 407 -2.21 -23.99 -3.22
C HIS A 407 -3.67 -24.47 -3.22
N LYS A 408 -4.56 -23.75 -3.90
CA LYS A 408 -5.98 -24.14 -3.94
C LYS A 408 -6.24 -25.23 -4.98
N LEU A 409 -6.83 -26.31 -4.51
CA LEU A 409 -7.31 -27.42 -5.31
C LEU A 409 -8.83 -27.39 -5.41
N TYR A 410 -9.39 -27.77 -6.55
CA TYR A 410 -10.83 -27.86 -6.69
C TYR A 410 -11.34 -29.17 -6.11
N THR A 411 -12.12 -29.10 -5.03
CA THR A 411 -12.63 -30.20 -4.23
C THR A 411 -14.16 -30.30 -4.35
N SER A 412 -14.74 -31.34 -3.77
CA SER A 412 -16.19 -31.47 -3.65
C SER A 412 -16.84 -30.35 -2.83
N GLU A 413 -16.08 -29.69 -1.96
CA GLU A 413 -16.49 -28.52 -1.16
C GLU A 413 -16.16 -27.17 -1.85
N GLY A 414 -15.67 -27.17 -3.11
CA GLY A 414 -15.16 -26.01 -3.83
C GLY A 414 -13.63 -25.89 -3.73
N TYR A 415 -13.08 -24.67 -3.85
CA TYR A 415 -11.64 -24.46 -3.75
C TYR A 415 -11.13 -24.50 -2.31
N VAL A 416 -10.31 -25.50 -1.98
CA VAL A 416 -9.69 -25.72 -0.67
C VAL A 416 -8.17 -25.77 -0.81
N GLU A 417 -7.43 -25.26 0.18
CA GLU A 417 -5.97 -25.31 0.18
C GLU A 417 -5.45 -26.74 0.29
N ALA A 418 -4.35 -27.06 -0.40
CA ALA A 418 -3.77 -28.39 -0.48
C ALA A 418 -3.52 -29.03 0.89
N GLN A 419 -3.10 -28.22 1.87
CA GLN A 419 -2.89 -28.70 3.24
C GLN A 419 -4.16 -29.17 3.96
N PHE A 420 -5.35 -28.78 3.48
CA PHE A 420 -6.65 -29.13 4.10
C PHE A 420 -7.56 -29.94 3.17
N ALA A 421 -7.20 -30.08 1.88
CA ALA A 421 -8.02 -30.77 0.90
C ALA A 421 -8.24 -32.24 1.28
N LYS A 422 -9.50 -32.69 1.28
CA LYS A 422 -9.88 -34.07 1.56
C LYS A 422 -9.98 -34.90 0.26
N ASP A 423 -10.35 -34.26 -0.82
CA ASP A 423 -10.42 -34.80 -2.17
C ASP A 423 -10.00 -33.74 -3.19
N VAL A 424 -9.82 -34.13 -4.45
CA VAL A 424 -9.44 -33.22 -5.55
C VAL A 424 -10.19 -33.68 -6.81
N LEU A 425 -10.70 -32.73 -7.60
CA LEU A 425 -11.28 -33.04 -8.92
C LEU A 425 -10.18 -33.46 -9.89
N THR A 426 -10.33 -34.67 -10.39
CA THR A 426 -9.45 -35.29 -11.37
C THR A 426 -10.18 -35.54 -12.67
N LYS A 427 -9.51 -36.10 -13.67
CA LYS A 427 -10.12 -36.52 -14.93
C LYS A 427 -11.37 -37.43 -14.75
N ASP A 428 -11.32 -38.32 -13.76
CA ASP A 428 -12.33 -39.34 -13.53
C ASP A 428 -13.33 -38.99 -12.41
N GLY A 429 -13.32 -37.74 -11.96
CA GLY A 429 -14.11 -37.21 -10.85
C GLY A 429 -13.30 -36.90 -9.60
N PHE A 430 -13.98 -36.69 -8.48
CA PHE A 430 -13.32 -36.41 -7.20
C PHE A 430 -12.59 -37.64 -6.66
N SER A 431 -11.33 -37.52 -6.29
CA SER A 431 -10.49 -38.53 -5.71
C SER A 431 -9.95 -38.13 -4.36
N SER A 432 -10.10 -38.98 -3.34
CA SER A 432 -9.72 -38.69 -1.95
C SER A 432 -8.21 -38.57 -1.80
N VAL A 433 -7.76 -37.68 -0.91
CA VAL A 433 -6.36 -37.57 -0.53
C VAL A 433 -6.04 -38.65 0.50
N VAL A 434 -5.22 -39.60 0.12
CA VAL A 434 -4.85 -40.75 0.97
C VAL A 434 -3.52 -40.60 1.66
N PHE A 435 -2.66 -39.68 1.17
CA PHE A 435 -1.38 -39.40 1.78
C PHE A 435 -1.02 -37.91 1.58
N ARG A 436 -0.43 -37.30 2.62
CA ARG A 436 0.08 -35.93 2.61
C ARG A 436 1.34 -35.85 3.46
N ASN A 437 2.40 -35.26 2.90
CA ASN A 437 3.65 -35.02 3.62
C ASN A 437 4.35 -33.78 3.08
N GLU A 438 5.15 -33.14 3.94
CA GLU A 438 6.12 -32.11 3.50
C GLU A 438 7.10 -32.72 2.49
N ASP A 439 7.42 -31.96 1.47
CA ASP A 439 8.35 -32.34 0.40
C ASP A 439 9.58 -31.40 0.41
N THR A 440 10.25 -31.26 -0.68
CA THR A 440 11.47 -30.44 -0.84
C THR A 440 11.15 -28.95 -0.95
N ILE A 441 12.19 -28.11 -0.81
CA ILE A 441 12.15 -26.70 -1.18
C ILE A 441 12.70 -26.57 -2.59
N GLU A 442 11.89 -26.06 -3.52
CA GLU A 442 12.25 -25.92 -4.94
C GLU A 442 11.77 -24.58 -5.51
N GLU A 443 12.32 -24.21 -6.68
CA GLU A 443 11.77 -23.11 -7.48
C GLU A 443 10.36 -23.43 -7.94
N VAL A 444 9.43 -22.48 -7.69
CA VAL A 444 8.01 -22.69 -7.95
C VAL A 444 7.45 -21.63 -8.88
N TYR A 445 6.45 -22.04 -9.65
CA TYR A 445 5.80 -21.25 -10.68
C TYR A 445 4.29 -21.27 -10.53
N ASP A 446 3.62 -20.24 -11.04
CA ASP A 446 2.20 -20.21 -11.26
C ASP A 446 1.88 -19.59 -12.61
N ILE A 447 0.64 -19.78 -13.08
CA ILE A 447 0.15 -19.20 -14.32
C ILE A 447 -1.20 -18.53 -14.12
N GLU A 448 -1.41 -17.39 -14.72
CA GLU A 448 -2.73 -16.76 -14.81
C GLU A 448 -3.45 -17.24 -16.06
N VAL A 449 -4.61 -17.88 -15.88
CA VAL A 449 -5.46 -18.43 -16.94
C VAL A 449 -6.71 -17.59 -17.13
N GLU A 450 -7.06 -17.32 -18.39
CA GLU A 450 -8.21 -16.52 -18.79
C GLU A 450 -9.55 -17.11 -18.31
N ASP A 451 -10.47 -16.26 -17.84
CA ASP A 451 -11.86 -16.52 -17.42
C ASP A 451 -12.04 -17.51 -16.27
N ASN A 452 -11.48 -18.71 -16.35
CA ASN A 452 -11.76 -19.79 -15.38
C ASN A 452 -10.83 -19.74 -14.16
N HIS A 453 -9.71 -19.03 -14.23
CA HIS A 453 -8.73 -18.89 -13.15
C HIS A 453 -8.25 -20.21 -12.54
N ASN A 454 -8.24 -21.29 -13.33
CA ASN A 454 -7.74 -22.60 -12.96
C ASN A 454 -7.13 -23.30 -14.16
N PHE A 455 -6.40 -24.37 -13.91
CA PHE A 455 -5.78 -25.19 -14.94
C PHE A 455 -5.58 -26.63 -14.47
N CYS A 456 -5.32 -27.53 -15.42
CA CYS A 456 -5.16 -28.94 -15.15
C CYS A 456 -3.69 -29.35 -15.13
N VAL A 457 -3.27 -29.90 -13.98
CA VAL A 457 -1.92 -30.42 -13.74
C VAL A 457 -1.93 -31.93 -14.02
N LYS A 458 -1.16 -32.36 -15.03
CA LYS A 458 -1.05 -33.75 -15.41
C LYS A 458 -0.15 -34.52 -14.45
N ASP A 459 -0.57 -35.70 -14.02
CA ASP A 459 0.28 -36.61 -13.28
C ASP A 459 1.50 -37.07 -14.11
N LYS A 460 2.65 -37.20 -13.45
CA LYS A 460 3.90 -37.55 -14.12
C LYS A 460 3.90 -39.01 -14.65
N ASN A 461 3.15 -39.91 -14.02
CA ASN A 461 3.19 -41.34 -14.23
C ASN A 461 1.91 -41.93 -14.87
N SER A 462 0.86 -41.13 -15.03
CA SER A 462 -0.42 -41.56 -15.62
C SER A 462 -1.00 -40.47 -16.54
N ASP A 463 -2.10 -40.80 -17.23
CA ASP A 463 -2.86 -39.82 -18.03
C ASP A 463 -3.94 -39.07 -17.24
N ASN A 464 -3.87 -39.15 -15.92
CA ASN A 464 -4.75 -38.43 -15.05
C ASN A 464 -4.25 -36.97 -14.82
N PHE A 465 -5.15 -36.11 -14.34
CA PHE A 465 -4.83 -34.71 -13.99
C PHE A 465 -5.70 -34.22 -12.83
N ALA A 466 -5.23 -33.19 -12.14
CA ALA A 466 -5.93 -32.50 -11.06
C ALA A 466 -6.21 -31.05 -11.45
N VAL A 467 -7.37 -30.51 -11.01
CA VAL A 467 -7.74 -29.12 -11.23
C VAL A 467 -7.22 -28.25 -10.08
N VAL A 468 -6.38 -27.26 -10.40
CA VAL A 468 -5.78 -26.34 -9.46
C VAL A 468 -6.13 -24.89 -9.83
N HIS A 469 -6.20 -24.00 -8.84
CA HIS A 469 -6.56 -22.59 -9.02
C HIS A 469 -5.32 -21.73 -9.26
N ASN A 470 -5.41 -20.76 -10.19
CA ASN A 470 -4.43 -19.68 -10.26
C ASN A 470 -4.79 -18.60 -9.23
N CYS A 471 -3.82 -17.80 -8.83
CA CYS A 471 -4.01 -16.70 -7.91
C CYS A 471 -3.96 -15.38 -8.63
N GLY A 472 -4.97 -14.54 -8.40
CA GLY A 472 -4.96 -13.12 -8.67
C GLY A 472 -5.42 -12.43 -7.40
N ALA A 473 -4.58 -11.64 -6.75
CA ALA A 473 -4.94 -10.91 -5.53
C ALA A 473 -4.25 -9.56 -5.48
N GLN A 474 -4.75 -8.71 -4.59
CA GLN A 474 -4.16 -7.44 -4.22
C GLN A 474 -2.82 -7.69 -3.51
N VAL A 475 -1.73 -7.04 -3.95
CA VAL A 475 -0.46 -7.04 -3.21
C VAL A 475 -0.50 -6.04 -2.05
N PRO A 476 0.11 -6.33 -0.86
CA PRO A 476 0.07 -5.42 0.27
C PRO A 476 0.93 -4.18 -0.01
N PHE A 477 0.40 -3.02 0.35
CA PHE A 477 1.18 -1.78 0.37
C PHE A 477 2.16 -1.84 1.55
N SER A 478 3.29 -2.49 1.34
CA SER A 478 4.26 -2.86 2.37
C SER A 478 5.48 -1.96 2.39
N CYS A 479 6.02 -1.71 3.59
CA CYS A 479 7.22 -0.91 3.82
C CYS A 479 8.20 -1.62 4.75
N LEU A 480 9.49 -1.54 4.45
CA LEU A 480 10.57 -2.03 5.31
C LEU A 480 11.48 -0.87 5.70
N ASN A 481 11.65 -0.65 7.00
CA ASN A 481 12.57 0.35 7.54
C ASN A 481 13.78 -0.37 8.15
N TYR A 482 14.99 -0.01 7.70
CA TYR A 482 16.23 -0.70 8.06
C TYR A 482 17.46 0.21 7.83
N GLY A 483 18.65 -0.21 8.28
CA GLY A 483 19.91 0.46 7.97
C GLY A 483 20.79 0.79 9.17
N THR A 484 20.25 0.82 10.39
CA THR A 484 20.94 1.24 11.62
C THR A 484 21.53 0.09 12.43
N GLY A 485 21.11 -1.15 12.14
CA GLY A 485 21.63 -2.34 12.81
C GLY A 485 23.09 -2.63 12.45
N THR A 486 23.98 -2.68 13.45
CA THR A 486 25.44 -2.81 13.26
C THR A 486 26.00 -4.18 13.58
N ARG A 487 25.19 -5.08 14.15
CA ARG A 487 25.61 -6.44 14.45
C ARG A 487 25.76 -7.28 13.19
N PRO A 488 26.60 -8.32 13.19
CA PRO A 488 26.84 -9.12 11.98
C PRO A 488 25.56 -9.68 11.34
N GLU A 489 24.61 -10.16 12.13
CA GLU A 489 23.33 -10.72 11.65
C GLU A 489 22.45 -9.62 11.01
N GLU A 490 22.37 -8.45 11.64
CA GLU A 490 21.62 -7.29 11.16
C GLU A 490 22.20 -6.78 9.83
N ARG A 491 23.53 -6.62 9.80
CA ARG A 491 24.24 -6.20 8.56
C ARG A 491 24.05 -7.20 7.42
N MET A 492 24.01 -8.50 7.74
CA MET A 492 23.79 -9.56 6.76
C MET A 492 22.40 -9.43 6.11
N ILE A 493 21.36 -9.15 6.91
CA ILE A 493 20.00 -8.91 6.43
C ILE A 493 19.97 -7.68 5.53
N ILE A 494 20.51 -6.54 5.99
CA ILE A 494 20.54 -5.28 5.23
C ILE A 494 21.26 -5.50 3.89
N LYS A 495 22.45 -6.10 3.90
CA LYS A 495 23.26 -6.37 2.72
C LYS A 495 22.48 -7.19 1.68
N HIS A 496 21.89 -8.30 2.10
CA HIS A 496 21.22 -9.20 1.18
C HIS A 496 19.87 -8.66 0.69
N LEU A 497 19.13 -7.90 1.50
CA LEU A 497 17.95 -7.20 1.03
C LEU A 497 18.29 -6.23 -0.11
N LEU A 498 19.35 -5.44 0.06
CA LEU A 498 19.84 -4.51 -0.97
C LEU A 498 20.30 -5.24 -2.23
N LEU A 499 21.10 -6.31 -2.09
CA LEU A 499 21.62 -7.06 -3.24
C LEU A 499 20.50 -7.78 -4.03
N GLU A 500 19.51 -8.34 -3.35
CA GLU A 500 18.39 -9.00 -4.02
C GLU A 500 17.45 -7.95 -4.68
N THR A 501 17.30 -6.76 -4.09
CA THR A 501 16.62 -5.63 -4.73
C THR A 501 17.37 -5.18 -5.99
N GLU A 502 18.70 -5.11 -5.95
CA GLU A 502 19.51 -4.74 -7.12
C GLU A 502 19.33 -5.71 -8.28
N LYS A 503 19.21 -7.01 -8.01
CA LYS A 503 18.95 -8.03 -9.04
C LYS A 503 17.58 -7.83 -9.70
N GLY A 504 16.57 -7.39 -8.92
CA GLY A 504 15.20 -7.26 -9.40
C GLY A 504 14.41 -8.56 -9.37
N LEU A 505 13.22 -8.56 -9.98
CA LEU A 505 12.36 -9.73 -10.12
C LEU A 505 12.87 -10.67 -11.23
N GLY A 506 12.19 -11.79 -11.49
CA GLY A 506 12.62 -12.87 -12.37
C GLY A 506 13.08 -12.43 -13.77
N GLY A 507 12.45 -11.44 -14.38
CA GLY A 507 12.86 -10.82 -15.64
C GLY A 507 13.79 -9.61 -15.48
N GLY A 508 14.29 -9.33 -14.28
CA GLY A 508 15.11 -8.15 -13.96
C GLY A 508 14.33 -6.88 -13.75
N GLU A 509 12.99 -6.96 -13.59
CA GLU A 509 12.13 -5.81 -13.33
C GLU A 509 12.41 -5.20 -11.96
N THR A 510 12.19 -3.87 -11.86
CA THR A 510 12.24 -3.19 -10.55
C THR A 510 11.06 -3.63 -9.68
N PRO A 511 11.28 -4.12 -8.45
CA PRO A 511 10.21 -4.44 -7.54
C PRO A 511 9.47 -3.17 -7.11
N ILE A 512 8.14 -3.19 -7.09
CA ILE A 512 7.32 -2.06 -6.62
C ILE A 512 7.22 -2.09 -5.10
N PHE A 513 7.08 -3.28 -4.52
CA PHE A 513 7.01 -3.53 -3.09
C PHE A 513 8.13 -4.47 -2.63
N PRO A 514 8.54 -4.40 -1.37
CA PRO A 514 8.17 -3.36 -0.39
C PRO A 514 8.79 -2.01 -0.73
N VAL A 515 8.14 -0.92 -0.35
CA VAL A 515 8.78 0.39 -0.29
C VAL A 515 9.91 0.30 0.75
N GLN A 516 11.14 0.52 0.32
CA GLN A 516 12.31 0.34 1.17
C GLN A 516 12.81 1.69 1.68
N ILE A 517 13.04 1.77 2.98
CA ILE A 517 13.48 2.97 3.67
C ILE A 517 14.80 2.68 4.38
N PHE A 518 15.89 3.24 3.86
CA PHE A 518 17.21 3.12 4.47
C PHE A 518 17.40 4.26 5.48
N LYS A 519 17.59 3.92 6.76
CA LYS A 519 17.81 4.87 7.84
C LYS A 519 19.27 5.29 7.91
N LEU A 520 19.55 6.61 7.91
CA LEU A 520 20.87 7.16 8.15
C LEU A 520 20.97 7.75 9.56
N LYS A 521 22.10 7.43 10.22
CA LYS A 521 22.44 7.90 11.56
C LYS A 521 23.93 8.22 11.65
N ASP A 522 24.29 9.39 12.19
CA ASP A 522 25.68 9.76 12.44
C ASP A 522 26.37 8.76 13.36
N GLY A 523 27.59 8.37 13.00
CA GLY A 523 28.38 7.36 13.70
C GLY A 523 27.98 5.91 13.38
N VAL A 524 27.00 5.72 12.49
CA VAL A 524 26.54 4.39 12.04
C VAL A 524 26.83 4.15 10.57
N ASN A 525 26.45 5.10 9.68
CA ASN A 525 26.53 4.86 8.24
C ASN A 525 26.71 6.14 7.39
N THR A 526 27.11 7.26 7.96
CA THR A 526 27.19 8.54 7.24
C THR A 526 28.59 8.93 6.78
N LYS A 527 29.62 8.34 7.35
CA LYS A 527 31.04 8.69 7.07
C LYS A 527 31.89 7.44 6.88
N ALA A 528 32.92 7.58 6.07
CA ALA A 528 33.94 6.53 5.95
C ALA A 528 34.53 6.17 7.33
N GLY A 529 34.52 4.88 7.65
CA GLY A 529 34.91 4.36 8.96
C GLY A 529 33.74 4.06 9.90
N ASP A 530 32.53 4.52 9.60
CA ASP A 530 31.33 4.10 10.33
C ASP A 530 31.03 2.61 10.05
N PRO A 531 30.43 1.88 11.02
CA PRO A 531 30.21 0.42 10.91
C PRO A 531 29.43 -0.02 9.66
N ASN A 532 28.46 0.77 9.18
CA ASN A 532 27.59 0.48 8.05
C ASN A 532 27.78 1.44 6.87
N PHE A 533 28.91 2.11 6.76
CA PHE A 533 29.17 3.02 5.64
C PHE A 533 29.16 2.30 4.29
N ASP A 534 29.73 1.09 4.23
CA ASP A 534 29.68 0.22 3.05
C ASP A 534 28.24 -0.15 2.63
N LEU A 535 27.34 -0.31 3.59
CA LEU A 535 25.92 -0.56 3.33
C LEU A 535 25.20 0.70 2.83
N PHE A 536 25.61 1.90 3.26
CA PHE A 536 25.12 3.14 2.70
C PHE A 536 25.56 3.32 1.23
N GLU A 537 26.83 3.05 0.92
CA GLU A 537 27.32 3.06 -0.47
C GLU A 537 26.53 2.06 -1.33
N LEU A 538 26.29 0.85 -0.81
CA LEU A 538 25.46 -0.14 -1.47
C LEU A 538 24.02 0.37 -1.67
N ALA A 539 23.39 0.97 -0.65
CA ALA A 539 22.04 1.51 -0.72
C ALA A 539 21.91 2.61 -1.80
N CYS A 540 22.90 3.52 -1.89
CA CYS A 540 22.96 4.54 -2.92
C CYS A 540 23.08 3.91 -4.33
N ARG A 541 23.93 2.89 -4.50
CA ARG A 541 24.08 2.16 -5.77
C ARG A 541 22.76 1.49 -6.19
N VAL A 542 22.08 0.83 -5.26
CA VAL A 542 20.81 0.15 -5.50
C VAL A 542 19.72 1.17 -5.86
N SER A 543 19.60 2.26 -5.09
CA SER A 543 18.62 3.32 -5.33
C SER A 543 18.83 4.00 -6.69
N ALA A 544 20.08 4.26 -7.06
CA ALA A 544 20.42 4.80 -8.38
C ALA A 544 20.01 3.89 -9.55
N LYS A 545 19.85 2.59 -9.31
CA LYS A 545 19.43 1.61 -10.32
C LYS A 545 17.94 1.26 -10.27
N ARG A 546 17.33 1.31 -9.07
CA ARG A 546 16.02 0.71 -8.80
C ARG A 546 14.98 1.66 -8.21
N LEU A 547 15.29 2.95 -8.00
CA LEU A 547 14.47 3.96 -7.30
C LEU A 547 14.31 3.69 -5.79
N PHE A 548 14.66 2.54 -5.29
CA PHE A 548 14.66 2.15 -3.88
C PHE A 548 16.04 1.66 -3.43
N PRO A 549 16.42 1.87 -2.15
CA PRO A 549 15.65 2.47 -1.07
C PRO A 549 15.57 4.01 -1.13
N ASN A 550 14.54 4.57 -0.49
CA ASN A 550 14.50 5.97 -0.07
C ASN A 550 15.29 6.15 1.23
N PHE A 551 15.60 7.40 1.61
CA PHE A 551 16.48 7.69 2.74
C PHE A 551 15.75 8.45 3.84
N SER A 552 15.78 7.91 5.08
CA SER A 552 15.26 8.56 6.29
C SER A 552 16.41 8.98 7.20
N PHE A 553 16.39 10.21 7.69
CA PHE A 553 17.48 10.78 8.49
C PHE A 553 17.10 10.84 9.96
N ILE A 554 17.69 9.95 10.77
CA ILE A 554 17.41 9.86 12.23
C ILE A 554 17.93 11.11 12.96
N ASP A 555 18.99 11.75 12.45
CA ASP A 555 19.58 12.95 13.04
C ASP A 555 18.81 14.25 12.74
N SER A 556 17.77 14.23 11.90
CA SER A 556 16.93 15.40 11.69
C SER A 556 16.23 15.81 13.00
N PRO A 557 16.01 17.11 13.27
CA PRO A 557 15.55 17.58 14.59
C PRO A 557 14.27 16.87 15.08
N TYR A 558 13.29 16.68 14.20
CA TYR A 558 12.05 15.99 14.56
C TYR A 558 12.29 14.51 14.89
N ASN A 559 13.11 13.81 14.13
CA ASN A 559 13.32 12.37 14.33
C ASN A 559 14.22 12.13 15.56
N LEU A 560 15.22 12.99 15.76
CA LEU A 560 16.21 12.85 16.82
C LEU A 560 15.61 12.98 18.23
N GLN A 561 14.54 13.77 18.41
CA GLN A 561 13.92 13.97 19.71
C GLN A 561 13.37 12.67 20.34
N TYR A 562 13.03 11.67 19.53
CA TYR A 562 12.50 10.39 19.99
C TYR A 562 13.58 9.31 20.12
N TYR A 563 14.71 9.49 19.44
CA TYR A 563 15.77 8.50 19.37
C TYR A 563 16.40 8.18 20.72
N LYS A 564 16.43 6.90 21.08
CA LYS A 564 17.13 6.38 22.27
C LYS A 564 18.14 5.30 21.83
N PRO A 565 19.44 5.47 22.15
CA PRO A 565 20.44 4.48 21.78
C PRO A 565 20.11 3.08 22.32
N GLY A 566 20.21 2.07 21.47
CA GLY A 566 19.88 0.67 21.83
C GLY A 566 18.38 0.33 21.79
N HIS A 567 17.51 1.28 21.41
CA HIS A 567 16.06 1.15 21.32
C HIS A 567 15.54 1.40 19.90
N PRO A 568 15.66 0.42 18.97
CA PRO A 568 15.29 0.60 17.57
C PRO A 568 13.80 0.93 17.39
N GLU A 569 12.93 0.57 18.33
CA GLU A 569 11.53 0.92 18.35
C GLU A 569 11.26 2.44 18.48
N THR A 570 12.25 3.19 18.94
CA THR A 570 12.21 4.65 19.07
C THR A 570 12.78 5.40 17.86
N GLU A 571 13.30 4.68 16.87
CA GLU A 571 13.70 5.26 15.59
C GLU A 571 12.46 5.53 14.74
N VAL A 572 12.33 6.77 14.26
CA VAL A 572 11.20 7.10 13.37
C VAL A 572 11.20 6.21 12.14
N ALA A 573 10.05 5.60 11.89
CA ALA A 573 9.82 4.73 10.74
C ALA A 573 8.69 5.29 9.86
N ILE A 574 8.77 4.99 8.58
CA ILE A 574 7.82 5.45 7.55
C ILE A 574 6.83 4.32 7.21
N MET A 575 5.57 4.69 7.05
CA MET A 575 4.49 3.85 6.56
C MET A 575 3.97 4.40 5.23
N GLY A 576 3.64 3.51 4.30
CA GLY A 576 3.16 3.92 2.98
C GLY A 576 4.16 4.82 2.27
N CYS A 577 3.69 5.92 1.71
CA CYS A 577 4.54 6.83 0.94
C CYS A 577 5.41 7.73 1.83
N ARG A 578 4.86 8.25 2.95
CA ARG A 578 5.56 9.23 3.81
C ARG A 578 4.99 9.37 5.22
N THR A 579 3.97 8.61 5.60
CA THR A 579 3.30 8.72 6.89
C THR A 579 4.23 8.26 8.02
N ARG A 580 4.22 8.97 9.14
CA ARG A 580 4.94 8.60 10.36
C ARG A 580 4.08 8.83 11.59
N THR A 581 4.20 7.92 12.55
CA THR A 581 3.52 7.99 13.85
C THR A 581 4.48 7.52 14.92
N ILE A 582 4.92 8.44 15.78
CA ILE A 582 5.81 8.13 16.91
C ILE A 582 5.42 8.90 18.17
N GLY A 583 5.20 10.22 18.11
CA GLY A 583 4.66 10.99 19.24
C GLY A 583 3.31 10.45 19.70
N ASN A 584 3.05 10.44 21.00
CA ASN A 584 1.84 9.87 21.58
C ASN A 584 1.29 10.77 22.70
N VAL A 585 0.33 11.61 22.36
CA VAL A 585 -0.29 12.56 23.32
C VAL A 585 -1.17 11.81 24.33
N TYR A 586 -1.82 10.74 23.88
CA TYR A 586 -2.70 9.93 24.74
C TYR A 586 -1.89 9.14 25.79
N ASP A 587 -0.75 8.60 25.41
CA ASP A 587 0.17 7.84 26.29
C ASP A 587 1.63 8.27 26.06
N PRO A 588 2.09 9.37 26.68
CA PRO A 588 3.45 9.86 26.53
C PRO A 588 4.56 8.91 27.00
N THR A 589 4.20 7.83 27.71
CA THR A 589 5.17 6.80 28.11
C THR A 589 5.46 5.81 26.99
N ASN A 590 4.65 5.79 25.94
CA ASN A 590 4.71 4.87 24.79
C ASN A 590 4.92 5.61 23.46
N GLU A 591 6.00 6.38 23.36
CA GLU A 591 6.42 7.07 22.13
C GLU A 591 7.33 6.16 21.30
N VAL A 592 6.74 5.13 20.72
CA VAL A 592 7.41 4.14 19.86
C VAL A 592 6.68 3.96 18.55
N CYS A 593 7.34 3.42 17.54
CA CYS A 593 6.72 3.11 16.25
C CYS A 593 5.87 1.83 16.25
N PRO A 594 6.39 0.66 16.70
CA PRO A 594 5.66 -0.61 16.58
C PRO A 594 4.32 -0.62 17.34
N GLY A 595 3.32 -1.23 16.74
CA GLY A 595 1.99 -1.39 17.33
C GLY A 595 1.09 -0.16 17.23
N ARG A 596 1.47 0.83 16.43
CA ARG A 596 0.75 2.09 16.28
C ARG A 596 0.63 2.49 14.81
N GLY A 597 -0.21 3.46 14.51
CA GLY A 597 -0.38 3.90 13.13
C GLY A 597 -1.21 5.18 12.99
N ASN A 598 -1.45 5.57 11.75
CA ASN A 598 -2.36 6.65 11.42
C ASN A 598 -3.76 6.10 11.23
N LEU A 599 -4.74 6.67 11.93
CA LEU A 599 -6.14 6.25 11.84
C LEU A 599 -6.76 6.73 10.54
N PHE A 600 -6.69 8.04 10.29
CA PHE A 600 -7.20 8.69 9.08
C PHE A 600 -6.71 10.13 8.99
N PHE A 601 -6.86 10.71 7.82
CA PHE A 601 -6.54 12.11 7.58
C PHE A 601 -7.47 12.77 6.56
N THR A 602 -7.55 14.10 6.65
CA THR A 602 -8.33 14.95 5.75
C THR A 602 -7.44 16.04 5.20
N THR A 603 -7.51 16.29 3.90
CA THR A 603 -6.65 17.25 3.19
C THR A 603 -7.42 18.51 2.79
N ILE A 604 -6.80 19.66 3.02
CA ILE A 604 -7.34 20.99 2.71
C ILE A 604 -6.83 21.44 1.33
N ASN A 605 -7.73 21.98 0.50
CA ASN A 605 -7.42 22.61 -0.78
C ASN A 605 -6.92 24.05 -0.54
N LEU A 606 -5.60 24.22 -0.38
CA LEU A 606 -4.99 25.55 -0.16
C LEU A 606 -5.16 26.48 -1.37
N PRO A 607 -4.99 26.07 -2.65
CA PRO A 607 -5.22 26.92 -3.81
C PRO A 607 -6.57 27.61 -3.81
N ARG A 608 -7.63 26.89 -3.48
CA ARG A 608 -8.98 27.45 -3.41
C ARG A 608 -9.07 28.58 -2.39
N LEU A 609 -8.52 28.38 -1.21
CA LEU A 609 -8.49 29.43 -0.17
C LEU A 609 -7.71 30.67 -0.65
N GLY A 610 -6.62 30.46 -1.38
CA GLY A 610 -5.84 31.52 -1.99
C GLY A 610 -6.65 32.31 -3.02
N ILE A 611 -7.36 31.62 -3.92
CA ILE A 611 -8.23 32.24 -4.95
C ILE A 611 -9.34 33.07 -4.28
N GLU A 612 -10.04 32.51 -3.30
CA GLU A 612 -11.19 33.14 -2.63
C GLU A 612 -10.77 34.30 -1.73
N ALA A 613 -9.53 34.29 -1.23
CA ALA A 613 -8.97 35.37 -0.45
C ALA A 613 -8.69 36.64 -1.28
N LYS A 614 -8.48 36.52 -2.61
CA LYS A 614 -8.26 37.67 -3.54
C LYS A 614 -7.10 38.57 -3.07
N HIS A 615 -5.93 38.01 -2.85
CA HIS A 615 -4.71 38.67 -2.37
C HIS A 615 -4.78 39.19 -0.91
N ASP A 616 -5.87 38.99 -0.19
CA ASP A 616 -5.98 39.37 1.22
C ASP A 616 -5.50 38.24 2.14
N VAL A 617 -4.26 38.38 2.62
CA VAL A 617 -3.65 37.37 3.50
C VAL A 617 -4.40 37.22 4.84
N LYS A 618 -4.98 38.31 5.37
CA LYS A 618 -5.75 38.22 6.62
C LYS A 618 -7.01 37.40 6.43
N LYS A 619 -7.76 37.71 5.39
CA LYS A 619 -8.94 36.96 4.99
C LYS A 619 -8.62 35.48 4.70
N PHE A 620 -7.47 35.21 4.08
CA PHE A 620 -7.00 33.84 3.87
C PHE A 620 -6.90 33.08 5.22
N PHE A 621 -6.24 33.66 6.24
CA PHE A 621 -6.10 32.98 7.53
C PHE A 621 -7.44 32.80 8.25
N GLU A 622 -8.38 33.76 8.16
CA GLU A 622 -9.74 33.62 8.71
C GLU A 622 -10.49 32.43 8.08
N MET A 623 -10.41 32.30 6.77
CA MET A 623 -11.01 31.19 6.03
C MET A 623 -10.30 29.86 6.31
N PHE A 624 -8.99 29.90 6.44
CA PHE A 624 -8.17 28.73 6.74
C PHE A 624 -8.47 28.17 8.12
N ASP A 625 -8.57 29.02 9.15
CA ASP A 625 -8.98 28.61 10.51
C ASP A 625 -10.35 27.94 10.51
N LYS A 626 -11.33 28.53 9.84
CA LYS A 626 -12.65 27.92 9.70
C LYS A 626 -12.59 26.54 9.05
N ARG A 627 -11.75 26.37 8.01
CA ARG A 627 -11.58 25.10 7.32
C ARG A 627 -10.90 24.05 8.19
N ILE A 628 -9.90 24.46 8.97
CA ILE A 628 -9.20 23.62 9.93
C ILE A 628 -10.19 23.09 10.98
N ASP A 629 -11.03 23.97 11.57
CA ASP A 629 -12.04 23.56 12.55
C ASP A 629 -13.03 22.53 11.98
N GLN A 630 -13.48 22.74 10.74
CA GLN A 630 -14.37 21.79 10.05
C GLN A 630 -13.69 20.43 9.82
N CYS A 631 -12.40 20.41 9.51
CA CYS A 631 -11.64 19.17 9.32
C CYS A 631 -11.46 18.43 10.66
N PHE A 632 -11.14 19.13 11.77
CA PHE A 632 -11.07 18.51 13.10
C PHE A 632 -12.41 17.88 13.48
N ALA A 633 -13.50 18.62 13.34
CA ALA A 633 -14.83 18.13 13.69
C ALA A 633 -15.22 16.91 12.83
N GLN A 634 -14.94 16.94 11.53
CA GLN A 634 -15.17 15.79 10.63
C GLN A 634 -14.36 14.55 11.04
N CYS A 635 -13.09 14.72 11.40
CA CYS A 635 -12.24 13.62 11.85
C CYS A 635 -12.72 13.04 13.19
N LEU A 636 -13.17 13.87 14.14
CA LEU A 636 -13.74 13.42 15.40
C LEU A 636 -15.05 12.65 15.20
N ASP A 637 -15.91 13.09 14.27
CA ASP A 637 -17.11 12.33 13.90
C ASP A 637 -16.75 10.93 13.35
N ARG A 638 -15.72 10.84 12.49
CA ARG A 638 -15.23 9.55 11.98
C ARG A 638 -14.66 8.68 13.10
N LEU A 639 -13.91 9.27 14.02
CA LEU A 639 -13.35 8.56 15.18
C LEU A 639 -14.47 7.95 16.04
N GLU A 640 -15.56 8.71 16.29
CA GLU A 640 -16.71 8.21 17.05
C GLU A 640 -17.39 7.02 16.35
N ILE A 641 -17.53 7.07 15.01
CA ILE A 641 -18.12 5.97 14.24
C ILE A 641 -17.26 4.70 14.33
N ILE A 642 -15.96 4.83 14.14
CA ILE A 642 -15.03 3.68 14.15
C ILE A 642 -14.87 3.13 15.59
N SER A 643 -14.86 4.00 16.61
CA SER A 643 -14.65 3.59 17.99
C SER A 643 -15.69 2.62 18.53
N ARG A 644 -16.90 2.61 17.95
CA ARG A 644 -17.99 1.68 18.30
C ARG A 644 -17.85 0.29 17.69
N ARG A 645 -16.84 0.06 16.84
CA ARG A 645 -16.59 -1.29 16.34
C ARG A 645 -15.99 -2.14 17.45
N HIS A 646 -16.19 -3.45 17.35
CA HIS A 646 -15.70 -4.40 18.34
C HIS A 646 -14.39 -5.04 17.91
N ALA A 647 -13.62 -5.56 18.87
CA ALA A 647 -12.36 -6.24 18.62
C ALA A 647 -12.51 -7.42 17.65
N TYR A 648 -13.65 -8.15 17.66
CA TYR A 648 -13.93 -9.23 16.70
C TYR A 648 -14.04 -8.77 15.24
N ASN A 649 -14.22 -7.47 14.97
CA ASN A 649 -14.18 -6.93 13.61
C ASN A 649 -12.75 -6.83 13.05
N TYR A 650 -11.75 -6.99 13.92
CA TYR A 650 -10.32 -6.92 13.62
C TYR A 650 -9.59 -8.11 14.27
N PRO A 651 -9.89 -9.36 13.84
CA PRO A 651 -9.38 -10.56 14.49
C PRO A 651 -7.85 -10.65 14.46
N PHE A 652 -7.18 -10.12 13.44
CA PHE A 652 -5.73 -10.08 13.36
C PHE A 652 -5.15 -8.85 14.08
N LEU A 653 -5.60 -7.65 13.72
CA LEU A 653 -5.06 -6.39 14.25
C LEU A 653 -5.24 -6.27 15.77
N MET A 654 -6.42 -6.66 16.28
CA MET A 654 -6.75 -6.60 17.70
C MET A 654 -6.59 -7.95 18.39
N GLY A 655 -7.04 -9.05 17.75
CA GLY A 655 -7.01 -10.39 18.34
C GLY A 655 -5.61 -10.97 18.48
N GLU A 656 -4.71 -10.71 17.53
CA GLU A 656 -3.30 -11.10 17.60
C GLU A 656 -2.39 -10.00 18.18
N HIS A 657 -2.99 -8.99 18.77
CA HIS A 657 -2.32 -7.92 19.50
C HIS A 657 -1.24 -7.16 18.70
N VAL A 658 -1.52 -6.95 17.41
CA VAL A 658 -0.70 -6.08 16.55
C VAL A 658 -0.81 -4.63 17.01
N TRP A 659 -2.03 -4.20 17.40
CA TRP A 659 -2.28 -2.83 17.88
C TRP A 659 -2.02 -2.71 19.37
N THR A 660 -1.27 -1.70 19.78
CA THR A 660 -0.91 -1.43 21.19
C THR A 660 -2.13 -1.27 22.07
N GLY A 661 -2.16 -2.01 23.20
CA GLY A 661 -3.24 -2.01 24.17
C GLY A 661 -4.36 -3.00 23.86
N SER A 662 -4.38 -3.61 22.67
CA SER A 662 -5.43 -4.58 22.30
C SER A 662 -5.39 -5.88 23.11
N GLU A 663 -4.27 -6.20 23.77
CA GLU A 663 -4.15 -7.30 24.72
C GLU A 663 -5.07 -7.17 25.94
N LYS A 664 -5.64 -5.98 26.15
CA LYS A 664 -6.60 -5.71 27.25
C LYS A 664 -8.06 -5.95 26.82
N LEU A 665 -8.32 -6.13 25.52
CA LEU A 665 -9.66 -6.27 24.98
C LEU A 665 -10.12 -7.74 24.95
N LYS A 666 -11.39 -7.94 25.24
CA LYS A 666 -12.12 -9.14 24.85
C LYS A 666 -12.67 -8.94 23.43
N SER A 667 -12.94 -10.03 22.72
CA SER A 667 -13.45 -9.97 21.35
C SER A 667 -14.72 -9.12 21.18
N THR A 668 -15.56 -9.05 22.23
CA THR A 668 -16.82 -8.29 22.23
C THR A 668 -16.67 -6.84 22.71
N ASP A 669 -15.50 -6.41 23.13
CA ASP A 669 -15.29 -5.06 23.61
C ASP A 669 -15.17 -4.07 22.44
N GLU A 670 -15.68 -2.83 22.62
CA GLU A 670 -15.42 -1.74 21.69
C GLU A 670 -13.93 -1.39 21.67
N ILE A 671 -13.42 -1.02 20.50
CA ILE A 671 -12.01 -0.63 20.34
C ILE A 671 -11.70 0.80 20.78
N ARG A 672 -12.68 1.51 21.31
CA ARG A 672 -12.68 2.94 21.66
C ARG A 672 -11.42 3.42 22.38
N GLU A 673 -10.96 2.69 23.39
CA GLU A 673 -9.81 3.12 24.18
C GLU A 673 -8.49 2.87 23.49
N VAL A 674 -8.36 1.74 22.83
CA VAL A 674 -7.07 1.35 22.23
C VAL A 674 -6.76 2.11 20.94
N ILE A 675 -7.77 2.56 20.18
CA ILE A 675 -7.51 3.35 18.96
C ILE A 675 -6.96 4.75 19.25
N LYS A 676 -7.10 5.25 20.49
CA LYS A 676 -6.51 6.52 20.93
C LYS A 676 -4.97 6.52 20.89
N GLN A 677 -4.34 5.34 20.83
CA GLN A 677 -2.90 5.17 20.60
C GLN A 677 -2.47 5.58 19.18
N GLY A 678 -3.38 5.66 18.22
CA GLY A 678 -3.13 6.10 16.86
C GLY A 678 -3.07 7.62 16.71
N SER A 679 -2.64 8.07 15.53
CA SER A 679 -2.64 9.50 15.17
C SER A 679 -3.72 9.81 14.15
N MET A 680 -4.24 11.03 14.20
CA MET A 680 -5.04 11.67 13.15
C MET A 680 -4.24 12.80 12.53
N ALA A 681 -4.49 13.11 11.25
CA ALA A 681 -3.73 14.17 10.61
C ALA A 681 -4.60 15.11 9.76
N LEU A 682 -4.19 16.37 9.70
CA LEU A 682 -4.66 17.33 8.71
C LEU A 682 -3.58 17.54 7.66
N GLY A 683 -3.94 17.27 6.42
CA GLY A 683 -3.08 17.43 5.27
C GLY A 683 -3.39 18.70 4.46
N PHE A 684 -2.51 19.00 3.53
CA PHE A 684 -2.67 20.09 2.58
C PHE A 684 -2.04 19.76 1.25
N ILE A 685 -2.52 20.43 0.19
CA ILE A 685 -1.98 20.31 -1.17
C ILE A 685 -1.94 21.69 -1.84
N GLY A 686 -1.04 21.87 -2.79
CA GLY A 686 -1.02 23.04 -3.65
C GLY A 686 -0.52 24.32 -2.96
N LEU A 687 0.46 24.23 -2.06
CA LEU A 687 1.03 25.41 -1.42
C LEU A 687 1.59 26.40 -2.46
N ALA A 688 2.23 25.90 -3.51
CA ALA A 688 2.79 26.73 -4.57
C ALA A 688 1.70 27.57 -5.26
N GLU A 689 0.61 26.94 -5.71
CA GLU A 689 -0.51 27.60 -6.39
C GLU A 689 -1.29 28.53 -5.44
N CYS A 690 -1.39 28.18 -4.15
CA CYS A 690 -1.93 29.06 -3.12
C CYS A 690 -1.12 30.35 -3.00
N LEU A 691 0.19 30.24 -2.96
CA LEU A 691 1.08 31.42 -2.88
C LEU A 691 1.01 32.27 -4.15
N VAL A 692 0.94 31.65 -5.34
CA VAL A 692 0.71 32.38 -6.59
C VAL A 692 -0.62 33.14 -6.54
N ALA A 693 -1.70 32.52 -6.05
CA ALA A 693 -2.99 33.17 -5.91
C ALA A 693 -2.98 34.34 -4.91
N LEU A 694 -2.11 34.28 -3.88
CA LEU A 694 -2.03 35.34 -2.85
C LEU A 694 -1.04 36.46 -3.22
N THR A 695 0.11 36.13 -3.83
CA THR A 695 1.24 37.04 -4.00
C THR A 695 1.68 37.23 -5.45
N GLY A 696 1.20 36.39 -6.36
CA GLY A 696 1.64 36.32 -7.76
C GLY A 696 2.88 35.46 -8.00
N LYS A 697 3.52 34.90 -6.96
CA LYS A 697 4.73 34.07 -7.06
C LYS A 697 4.69 32.92 -6.07
N HIS A 698 5.23 31.76 -6.44
CA HIS A 698 5.37 30.65 -5.48
C HIS A 698 6.69 30.76 -4.66
N HIS A 699 6.83 29.91 -3.68
CA HIS A 699 7.96 29.91 -2.71
C HIS A 699 9.34 29.58 -3.31
N GLY A 700 9.40 29.06 -4.54
CA GLY A 700 10.65 28.89 -5.30
C GLY A 700 11.10 30.17 -6.01
N GLU A 701 10.23 31.17 -6.18
CA GLU A 701 10.48 32.38 -6.96
C GLU A 701 10.83 33.61 -6.12
N SER A 702 10.33 33.67 -4.87
CA SER A 702 10.61 34.82 -4.00
C SER A 702 10.71 34.46 -2.54
N GLU A 703 11.55 35.18 -1.80
CA GLU A 703 11.75 35.00 -0.35
C GLU A 703 10.48 35.42 0.42
N GLU A 704 9.73 36.42 -0.02
CA GLU A 704 8.47 36.84 0.58
C GLU A 704 7.43 35.71 0.54
N SER A 705 7.24 35.09 -0.62
CA SER A 705 6.35 33.93 -0.79
C SER A 705 6.85 32.72 0.02
N ARG A 706 8.16 32.51 0.10
CA ARG A 706 8.76 31.47 0.95
C ARG A 706 8.42 31.65 2.42
N GLN A 707 8.58 32.86 2.95
CA GLN A 707 8.25 33.16 4.35
C GLN A 707 6.74 33.03 4.61
N LEU A 708 5.90 33.48 3.67
CA LEU A 708 4.46 33.30 3.78
C LEU A 708 4.07 31.81 3.76
N GLY A 709 4.67 31.00 2.89
CA GLY A 709 4.45 29.55 2.84
C GLY A 709 4.80 28.86 4.16
N LEU A 710 5.97 29.18 4.73
CA LEU A 710 6.35 28.69 6.06
C LEU A 710 5.38 29.14 7.15
N LYS A 711 4.89 30.38 7.11
CA LYS A 711 3.89 30.90 8.05
C LYS A 711 2.58 30.14 7.96
N ILE A 712 2.09 29.84 6.74
CA ILE A 712 0.85 29.08 6.53
C ILE A 712 0.97 27.67 7.14
N ILE A 713 2.05 26.94 6.86
CA ILE A 713 2.18 25.57 7.33
C ILE A 713 2.50 25.51 8.84
N ARG A 714 3.27 26.47 9.39
CA ARG A 714 3.44 26.62 10.84
C ARG A 714 2.12 26.92 11.56
N HIS A 715 1.23 27.69 10.93
CA HIS A 715 -0.09 27.94 11.47
C HIS A 715 -0.91 26.64 11.56
N LEU A 716 -0.94 25.84 10.50
CA LEU A 716 -1.62 24.53 10.51
C LEU A 716 -1.03 23.61 11.59
N ARG A 717 0.30 23.54 11.71
CA ARG A 717 0.96 22.75 12.74
C ARG A 717 0.57 23.21 14.15
N LYS A 718 0.60 24.52 14.41
CA LYS A 718 0.18 25.10 15.70
C LYS A 718 -1.26 24.70 16.04
N ARG A 719 -2.18 24.78 15.08
CA ARG A 719 -3.57 24.36 15.27
C ARG A 719 -3.70 22.87 15.60
N CYS A 720 -2.90 22.01 14.98
CA CYS A 720 -2.84 20.59 15.35
C CYS A 720 -2.33 20.40 16.79
N ASP A 721 -1.29 21.13 17.20
CA ASP A 721 -0.74 21.06 18.57
C ASP A 721 -1.75 21.56 19.62
N GLU A 722 -2.50 22.62 19.31
CA GLU A 722 -3.63 23.11 20.16
C GLU A 722 -4.74 22.07 20.27
N GLU A 723 -5.09 21.40 19.19
CA GLU A 723 -6.12 20.36 19.21
C GLU A 723 -5.66 19.10 19.95
N CYS A 724 -4.35 18.76 19.91
CA CYS A 724 -3.76 17.75 20.80
C CYS A 724 -4.05 18.05 22.28
N THR A 725 -3.76 19.28 22.68
CA THR A 725 -3.97 19.72 24.07
C THR A 725 -5.46 19.70 24.46
N LYS A 726 -6.33 20.11 23.55
CA LYS A 726 -7.77 20.18 23.77
C LYS A 726 -8.43 18.80 23.86
N THR A 727 -7.99 17.85 23.05
CA THR A 727 -8.67 16.53 22.93
C THR A 727 -7.94 15.41 23.69
N GLY A 728 -6.67 15.60 24.05
CA GLY A 728 -5.83 14.52 24.58
C GLY A 728 -5.48 13.43 23.53
N LEU A 729 -5.65 13.72 22.23
CA LEU A 729 -5.40 12.81 21.13
C LEU A 729 -4.23 13.32 20.29
N THR A 730 -3.58 12.42 19.57
CA THR A 730 -2.45 12.77 18.70
C THR A 730 -2.94 13.30 17.36
N TRP A 731 -2.75 14.61 17.13
CA TRP A 731 -2.99 15.30 15.86
C TRP A 731 -1.68 15.69 15.21
N ALA A 732 -1.63 15.59 13.89
CA ALA A 732 -0.42 15.86 13.15
C ALA A 732 -0.68 16.70 11.89
N CYS A 733 0.28 17.57 11.55
CA CYS A 733 0.33 18.27 10.27
C CYS A 733 0.98 17.35 9.22
N PHE A 734 0.32 17.14 8.07
CA PHE A 734 0.72 16.13 7.08
C PHE A 734 0.92 16.73 5.69
N ALA A 735 2.07 16.49 5.10
CA ALA A 735 2.32 16.79 3.71
C ALA A 735 1.66 15.72 2.83
N THR A 736 0.42 15.93 2.43
CA THR A 736 -0.42 14.94 1.75
C THR A 736 0.24 14.35 0.50
N PRO A 737 0.21 13.02 0.30
CA PRO A 737 0.49 12.42 -0.99
C PRO A 737 -0.58 12.86 -2.00
N ALA A 738 -0.13 13.44 -3.11
CA ALA A 738 -1.04 14.10 -4.04
C ALA A 738 -1.93 13.13 -4.82
N GLU A 739 -1.37 12.05 -5.34
CA GLU A 739 -2.06 11.03 -6.13
C GLU A 739 -3.14 11.62 -7.05
N GLY A 740 -4.29 10.98 -7.21
CA GLY A 740 -5.43 11.47 -8.00
C GLY A 740 -6.08 12.74 -7.45
N LEU A 741 -5.85 13.07 -6.17
CA LEU A 741 -6.39 14.26 -5.51
C LEU A 741 -5.98 15.58 -6.16
N SER A 742 -4.72 15.70 -6.59
CA SER A 742 -4.19 16.91 -7.21
C SER A 742 -4.95 17.28 -8.51
N GLY A 743 -5.23 16.28 -9.33
CA GLY A 743 -6.02 16.44 -10.54
C GLY A 743 -7.51 16.70 -10.27
N ARG A 744 -8.06 16.06 -9.21
CA ARG A 744 -9.45 16.27 -8.80
C ARG A 744 -9.70 17.72 -8.38
N PHE A 745 -8.86 18.29 -7.53
CA PHE A 745 -9.04 19.65 -7.03
C PHE A 745 -8.92 20.68 -8.14
N VAL A 746 -7.87 20.64 -8.95
CA VAL A 746 -7.69 21.61 -10.03
C VAL A 746 -8.84 21.54 -11.05
N LYS A 747 -9.34 20.33 -11.36
CA LYS A 747 -10.49 20.17 -12.30
C LYS A 747 -11.77 20.83 -11.77
N ILE A 748 -12.04 20.74 -10.45
CA ILE A 748 -13.19 21.37 -9.83
C ILE A 748 -12.99 22.88 -9.81
N ASP A 749 -11.80 23.37 -9.42
CA ASP A 749 -11.49 24.78 -9.30
C ASP A 749 -11.47 25.50 -10.66
N ALA A 750 -10.87 24.88 -11.68
CA ALA A 750 -10.89 25.42 -13.05
C ALA A 750 -12.32 25.54 -13.60
N LYS A 751 -13.21 24.59 -13.27
CA LYS A 751 -14.63 24.66 -13.65
C LYS A 751 -15.35 25.78 -12.91
N ARG A 752 -14.99 26.08 -11.66
CA ARG A 752 -15.67 27.07 -10.81
C ARG A 752 -15.16 28.49 -11.01
N TYR A 753 -13.85 28.66 -11.17
CA TYR A 753 -13.19 29.97 -11.20
C TYR A 753 -12.59 30.31 -12.58
N GLY A 754 -12.65 29.38 -13.55
CA GLY A 754 -11.96 29.54 -14.83
C GLY A 754 -10.48 29.18 -14.75
N ILE A 755 -9.78 29.43 -15.85
CA ILE A 755 -8.32 29.23 -15.95
C ILE A 755 -7.60 30.44 -15.38
N ILE A 756 -6.89 30.25 -14.29
CA ILE A 756 -6.07 31.27 -13.62
C ILE A 756 -4.61 30.90 -13.86
N PRO A 757 -3.81 31.76 -14.55
CA PRO A 757 -2.40 31.51 -14.85
C PRO A 757 -1.59 31.21 -13.58
N GLY A 758 -0.80 30.13 -13.62
CA GLY A 758 0.03 29.69 -12.50
C GLY A 758 -0.74 29.06 -11.33
N VAL A 759 -2.09 28.94 -11.44
CA VAL A 759 -2.93 28.33 -10.40
C VAL A 759 -3.76 27.17 -10.98
N THR A 760 -4.71 27.44 -11.92
CA THR A 760 -5.60 26.41 -12.46
C THR A 760 -5.34 26.06 -13.93
N ASP A 761 -4.27 26.54 -14.51
CA ASP A 761 -3.87 26.37 -15.91
C ASP A 761 -3.20 25.03 -16.23
N ARG A 762 -2.97 24.18 -15.22
CA ARG A 762 -2.36 22.85 -15.34
C ARG A 762 -3.34 21.75 -15.01
N LYS A 763 -2.96 20.50 -15.28
CA LYS A 763 -3.80 19.31 -15.03
C LYS A 763 -3.80 18.85 -13.56
N TYR A 764 -2.91 19.39 -12.73
CA TYR A 764 -2.75 19.02 -11.32
C TYR A 764 -2.25 20.20 -10.48
N TYR A 765 -2.53 20.19 -9.18
CA TYR A 765 -1.87 21.05 -8.20
C TYR A 765 -0.58 20.41 -7.71
N THR A 766 0.39 21.24 -7.39
CA THR A 766 1.68 20.76 -6.85
C THR A 766 1.48 20.00 -5.54
N ASN A 767 2.23 18.91 -5.38
CA ASN A 767 2.16 18.05 -4.21
C ASN A 767 2.63 18.83 -2.96
N SER A 768 1.77 18.86 -1.93
CA SER A 768 2.03 19.46 -0.61
C SER A 768 2.80 20.80 -0.65
N PHE A 769 4.03 20.84 -0.12
CA PHE A 769 4.91 22.01 -0.06
C PHE A 769 6.00 22.02 -1.14
N HIS A 770 5.97 21.12 -2.10
CA HIS A 770 7.06 21.04 -3.09
C HIS A 770 7.15 22.28 -3.95
N VAL A 771 8.37 22.63 -4.33
CA VAL A 771 8.58 23.54 -5.47
C VAL A 771 8.08 22.82 -6.72
N PRO A 772 7.29 23.50 -7.57
CA PRO A 772 6.71 22.84 -8.75
C PRO A 772 7.76 22.18 -9.65
N VAL A 773 7.49 20.97 -10.10
CA VAL A 773 8.42 20.18 -10.93
C VAL A 773 8.76 20.86 -12.25
N TYR A 774 7.85 21.67 -12.79
CA TYR A 774 8.05 22.40 -14.02
C TYR A 774 8.90 23.67 -13.87
N TYR A 775 9.21 24.07 -12.63
CA TYR A 775 10.03 25.24 -12.35
C TYR A 775 11.50 24.88 -12.42
N ASP A 776 12.25 25.57 -13.29
CA ASP A 776 13.68 25.35 -13.41
C ASP A 776 14.41 25.91 -12.20
N ILE A 777 14.90 25.03 -11.34
CA ILE A 777 15.60 25.35 -10.11
C ILE A 777 16.75 24.39 -9.89
N ARG A 778 17.87 24.91 -9.39
CA ARG A 778 19.00 24.04 -9.01
C ARG A 778 18.58 23.15 -7.83
N MET A 779 18.96 21.90 -7.89
CA MET A 779 18.71 20.88 -6.86
C MET A 779 19.05 21.36 -5.45
N VAL A 780 20.20 22.01 -5.25
CA VAL A 780 20.65 22.54 -3.94
C VAL A 780 19.72 23.63 -3.38
N ASP A 781 19.13 24.44 -4.25
CA ASP A 781 18.20 25.49 -3.84
C ASP A 781 16.82 24.90 -3.53
N LYS A 782 16.35 23.92 -4.31
CA LYS A 782 15.13 23.16 -4.00
C LYS A 782 15.24 22.51 -2.62
N ILE A 783 16.34 21.81 -2.33
CA ILE A 783 16.57 21.17 -1.02
C ILE A 783 16.49 22.21 0.10
N ARG A 784 17.14 23.37 -0.03
CA ARG A 784 17.13 24.44 0.99
C ARG A 784 15.77 25.07 1.20
N ILE A 785 14.95 25.15 0.15
CA ILE A 785 13.60 25.71 0.21
C ILE A 785 12.64 24.73 0.88
N GLU A 786 12.73 23.44 0.56
CA GLU A 786 11.81 22.42 1.05
C GLU A 786 12.17 21.91 2.46
N ALA A 787 13.43 21.88 2.83
CA ALA A 787 13.91 21.33 4.09
C ALA A 787 13.20 21.86 5.36
N PRO A 788 12.91 23.17 5.52
CA PRO A 788 12.24 23.68 6.72
C PRO A 788 10.83 23.13 6.94
N TYR A 789 10.15 22.65 5.88
CA TYR A 789 8.80 22.06 6.01
C TYR A 789 8.81 20.67 6.64
N HIS A 790 9.93 19.94 6.57
CA HIS A 790 10.04 18.58 7.12
C HIS A 790 9.90 18.52 8.64
N GLU A 791 10.42 19.52 9.34
CA GLU A 791 10.24 19.64 10.80
C GLU A 791 8.80 20.02 11.16
N ILE A 792 8.17 20.90 10.36
CA ILE A 792 6.82 21.37 10.61
C ILE A 792 5.79 20.23 10.40
N CYS A 793 5.95 19.44 9.34
CA CYS A 793 5.03 18.35 8.97
C CYS A 793 5.30 17.08 9.77
N ASN A 794 4.92 17.06 11.05
CA ASN A 794 5.16 15.93 11.97
C ASN A 794 4.38 14.65 11.65
N GLY A 795 3.31 14.72 10.89
CA GLY A 795 2.55 13.55 10.40
C GLY A 795 3.22 12.80 9.25
N GLY A 796 4.21 13.44 8.64
CA GLY A 796 4.99 12.88 7.54
C GLY A 796 5.17 13.84 6.37
N SER A 797 6.32 13.72 5.72
CA SER A 797 6.73 14.47 4.54
C SER A 797 7.83 13.73 3.81
N ILE A 798 7.98 13.99 2.52
CA ILE A 798 9.09 13.54 1.70
C ILE A 798 9.46 14.65 0.73
N SER A 799 10.74 14.79 0.36
CA SER A 799 11.17 15.59 -0.78
C SER A 799 11.76 14.72 -1.87
N TYR A 800 11.52 15.11 -3.11
CA TYR A 800 12.05 14.45 -4.30
C TYR A 800 12.98 15.37 -5.06
N ILE A 801 14.10 14.79 -5.53
CA ILE A 801 14.94 15.40 -6.55
C ILE A 801 14.81 14.56 -7.82
N GLU A 802 14.49 15.23 -8.91
CA GLU A 802 14.43 14.62 -10.23
C GLU A 802 15.80 14.77 -10.89
N LEU A 803 16.42 13.66 -11.30
CA LEU A 803 17.66 13.64 -12.06
C LEU A 803 17.41 13.27 -13.52
N ASP A 804 17.97 14.05 -14.41
CA ASP A 804 18.06 13.70 -15.81
C ASP A 804 19.16 12.66 -16.05
N GLY A 805 18.89 11.66 -16.85
CA GLY A 805 19.86 10.62 -17.22
C GLY A 805 19.95 9.48 -16.20
N ASP A 806 21.05 8.72 -16.30
CA ASP A 806 21.29 7.49 -15.54
C ASP A 806 22.22 7.77 -14.33
N PRO A 807 21.70 7.89 -13.10
CA PRO A 807 22.51 8.16 -11.91
C PRO A 807 23.43 6.99 -11.54
N ALA A 808 23.19 5.77 -12.02
CA ALA A 808 24.08 4.63 -11.78
C ALA A 808 25.48 4.83 -12.38
N LYS A 809 25.63 5.76 -13.33
CA LYS A 809 26.93 6.14 -13.90
C LYS A 809 27.79 6.99 -12.96
N ASN A 810 27.19 7.61 -11.93
CA ASN A 810 27.90 8.44 -10.96
C ASN A 810 27.32 8.32 -9.55
N VAL A 811 27.45 7.14 -8.95
CA VAL A 811 26.94 6.85 -7.59
C VAL A 811 27.55 7.78 -6.55
N LYS A 812 28.77 8.25 -6.71
CA LYS A 812 29.40 9.21 -5.77
C LYS A 812 28.71 10.58 -5.77
N ALA A 813 28.20 11.04 -6.90
CA ALA A 813 27.35 12.23 -6.93
C ALA A 813 26.01 11.98 -6.23
N PHE A 814 25.42 10.81 -6.43
CA PHE A 814 24.19 10.38 -5.76
C PHE A 814 24.34 10.39 -4.22
N GLU A 815 25.42 9.79 -3.70
CA GLU A 815 25.76 9.83 -2.27
C GLU A 815 25.84 11.24 -1.71
N ARG A 816 26.51 12.16 -2.43
CA ARG A 816 26.63 13.56 -2.02
C ARG A 816 25.29 14.27 -1.96
N ILE A 817 24.37 13.98 -2.87
CA ILE A 817 23.02 14.56 -2.85
C ILE A 817 22.26 14.08 -1.60
N VAL A 818 22.32 12.79 -1.28
CA VAL A 818 21.67 12.21 -0.09
C VAL A 818 22.25 12.85 1.19
N LEU A 819 23.56 12.93 1.30
CA LEU A 819 24.20 13.56 2.45
C LEU A 819 23.91 15.07 2.55
N PHE A 820 23.81 15.77 1.43
CA PHE A 820 23.43 17.18 1.41
C PHE A 820 21.98 17.40 1.89
N ALA A 821 21.05 16.51 1.53
CA ALA A 821 19.69 16.55 2.07
C ALA A 821 19.68 16.33 3.59
N LYS A 822 20.50 15.40 4.10
CA LYS A 822 20.68 15.16 5.54
C LYS A 822 21.24 16.42 6.24
N GLU A 823 22.27 17.04 5.70
CA GLU A 823 22.91 18.26 6.25
C GLU A 823 21.94 19.45 6.33
N ASN A 824 20.92 19.47 5.48
CA ASN A 824 19.84 20.48 5.51
C ASN A 824 18.67 20.11 6.42
N ASN A 825 18.78 19.06 7.26
CA ASN A 825 17.75 18.61 8.22
C ASN A 825 16.44 18.09 7.59
N MET A 826 16.49 17.59 6.36
CA MET A 826 15.35 16.83 5.85
C MET A 826 15.08 15.59 6.73
N CYS A 827 13.83 15.15 6.82
CA CYS A 827 13.49 13.95 7.59
C CYS A 827 13.44 12.70 6.72
N TYR A 828 12.97 12.85 5.46
CA TYR A 828 12.78 11.76 4.52
C TYR A 828 12.93 12.26 3.09
N PHE A 829 13.67 11.52 2.27
CA PHE A 829 14.16 11.99 0.99
C PHE A 829 14.24 10.87 -0.06
N SER A 830 13.96 11.19 -1.31
CA SER A 830 14.08 10.29 -2.45
C SER A 830 14.69 11.00 -3.65
N ILE A 831 15.33 10.23 -4.52
CA ILE A 831 15.84 10.70 -5.81
C ILE A 831 15.10 9.93 -6.90
N ASN A 832 14.37 10.66 -7.72
CA ASN A 832 13.70 10.13 -8.89
C ASN A 832 14.58 10.26 -10.12
N HIS A 833 14.55 9.26 -10.97
CA HIS A 833 15.17 9.30 -12.28
C HIS A 833 14.36 8.44 -13.24
N ALA A 834 14.54 8.64 -14.53
CA ALA A 834 13.83 7.87 -15.54
C ALA A 834 14.23 6.39 -15.47
N VAL A 835 13.28 5.53 -15.25
CA VAL A 835 13.40 4.08 -15.35
C VAL A 835 12.25 3.58 -16.21
N ASP A 836 12.51 3.53 -17.52
CA ASP A 836 11.53 3.08 -18.49
C ASP A 836 11.65 1.59 -18.73
N ARG A 837 10.57 0.96 -19.14
CA ARG A 837 10.58 -0.42 -19.63
C ARG A 837 10.07 -0.44 -21.06
N CYS A 838 10.91 -0.86 -21.98
CA CYS A 838 10.51 -1.05 -23.36
C CYS A 838 9.45 -2.16 -23.47
N PRO A 839 8.27 -1.88 -24.05
CA PRO A 839 7.20 -2.87 -24.18
C PRO A 839 7.55 -3.99 -25.18
N ILE A 840 8.52 -3.74 -26.08
CA ILE A 840 8.91 -4.68 -27.13
C ILE A 840 9.98 -5.66 -26.63
N CYS A 841 11.10 -5.16 -26.10
CA CYS A 841 12.26 -5.99 -25.78
C CYS A 841 12.51 -6.15 -24.27
N GLY A 842 11.66 -5.58 -23.40
CA GLY A 842 11.81 -5.63 -21.96
C GLY A 842 13.03 -4.90 -21.41
N TYR A 843 13.72 -4.07 -22.20
CA TYR A 843 14.83 -3.24 -21.71
C TYR A 843 14.34 -2.35 -20.58
N THR A 844 15.10 -2.30 -19.49
CA THR A 844 14.80 -1.43 -18.34
C THR A 844 15.95 -0.46 -18.14
N GLY A 845 15.66 0.84 -18.17
CA GLY A 845 16.64 1.92 -18.07
C GLY A 845 16.09 3.21 -18.66
N VAL A 846 16.93 4.22 -18.83
CA VAL A 846 16.52 5.48 -19.49
C VAL A 846 16.35 5.21 -21.00
N ILE A 847 15.12 5.32 -21.50
CA ILE A 847 14.80 5.08 -22.91
C ILE A 847 14.79 6.39 -23.70
N GLY A 848 14.31 7.49 -23.12
CA GLY A 848 14.10 8.74 -23.88
C GLY A 848 13.09 8.52 -25.01
N ASP A 849 13.37 9.08 -26.18
CA ASP A 849 12.48 8.97 -27.35
C ASP A 849 12.58 7.62 -28.08
N GLU A 850 13.70 6.90 -27.89
CA GLU A 850 13.99 5.64 -28.58
C GLU A 850 14.65 4.62 -27.65
N CYS A 851 14.15 3.39 -27.65
CA CYS A 851 14.75 2.31 -26.86
C CYS A 851 16.17 1.97 -27.38
N PRO A 852 17.21 2.08 -26.54
CA PRO A 852 18.59 1.85 -26.97
C PRO A 852 18.87 0.39 -27.35
N LYS A 853 17.99 -0.56 -26.96
CA LYS A 853 18.13 -1.98 -27.26
C LYS A 853 17.45 -2.37 -28.55
N CYS A 854 16.21 -1.92 -28.82
CA CYS A 854 15.43 -2.37 -29.97
C CYS A 854 15.01 -1.27 -30.94
N GLY A 855 15.21 0.00 -30.61
CA GLY A 855 14.78 1.12 -31.47
C GLY A 855 13.29 1.45 -31.37
N PHE A 856 12.56 0.90 -30.39
CA PHE A 856 11.14 1.23 -30.19
C PHE A 856 10.96 2.70 -29.86
N ARG A 857 10.01 3.35 -30.54
CA ARG A 857 9.54 4.71 -30.25
C ARG A 857 8.06 4.68 -29.93
N GLU A 858 7.63 5.41 -28.90
CA GLU A 858 6.23 5.48 -28.53
C GLU A 858 5.42 6.18 -29.65
N GLY A 859 4.38 5.50 -30.14
CA GLY A 859 3.52 5.97 -31.24
C GLY A 859 3.99 5.58 -32.66
N GLU A 860 5.26 5.20 -32.87
CA GLU A 860 5.79 4.79 -34.17
C GLU A 860 6.05 3.27 -34.24
N GLY A 861 6.30 2.63 -33.10
CA GLY A 861 6.65 1.23 -33.01
C GLY A 861 8.12 0.97 -33.38
N VAL A 862 8.41 -0.23 -33.88
CA VAL A 862 9.73 -0.63 -34.36
C VAL A 862 9.57 -1.57 -35.56
N SER A 863 10.38 -1.40 -36.60
CA SER A 863 10.34 -2.27 -37.78
C SER A 863 10.85 -3.68 -37.50
N GLU A 864 10.27 -4.68 -38.14
CA GLU A 864 10.75 -6.07 -38.07
C GLU A 864 12.22 -6.21 -38.48
N GLU A 865 12.65 -5.46 -39.46
CA GLU A 865 14.04 -5.41 -39.93
C GLU A 865 14.98 -4.97 -38.80
N THR A 866 14.62 -3.95 -38.04
CA THR A 866 15.39 -3.46 -36.88
C THR A 866 15.47 -4.49 -35.78
N LEU A 867 14.40 -5.24 -35.52
CA LEU A 867 14.39 -6.31 -34.51
C LEU A 867 15.33 -7.46 -34.94
N ILE A 868 15.27 -7.87 -36.21
CA ILE A 868 16.14 -8.91 -36.79
C ILE A 868 17.61 -8.49 -36.67
N GLU A 869 17.96 -7.28 -37.12
CA GLU A 869 19.33 -6.75 -37.08
C GLU A 869 19.89 -6.72 -35.63
N ARG A 870 19.07 -6.46 -34.66
CA ARG A 870 19.46 -6.40 -33.23
C ARG A 870 19.32 -7.75 -32.51
N GLY A 871 18.96 -8.82 -33.21
CA GLY A 871 18.85 -10.18 -32.67
C GLY A 871 17.72 -10.31 -31.62
N ILE A 872 16.68 -9.50 -31.74
CA ILE A 872 15.53 -9.50 -30.82
C ILE A 872 14.40 -10.31 -31.50
N PRO A 873 13.80 -11.29 -30.79
CA PRO A 873 12.66 -12.02 -31.32
C PRO A 873 11.53 -11.06 -31.74
N ILE A 874 11.03 -11.23 -32.95
CA ILE A 874 9.87 -10.47 -33.42
C ILE A 874 8.68 -10.84 -32.52
N PRO A 875 8.00 -9.90 -31.89
CA PRO A 875 6.76 -10.19 -31.19
C PRO A 875 5.75 -10.73 -32.22
N GLU A 876 5.27 -11.95 -32.04
CA GLU A 876 4.21 -12.47 -32.91
C GLU A 876 3.02 -11.51 -32.85
N CYS A 877 2.69 -10.89 -33.97
CA CYS A 877 1.57 -9.98 -34.10
C CYS A 877 0.29 -10.67 -33.62
N CYS A 878 -0.31 -10.15 -32.57
CA CYS A 878 -1.70 -10.42 -32.23
C CYS A 878 -2.57 -9.71 -33.27
N CYS A 879 -2.87 -10.35 -34.40
CA CYS A 879 -3.99 -9.96 -35.28
C CYS A 879 -5.28 -10.54 -34.72
#